data_d8dbd5df3cb6b9db6c123ddf6c5f57d7
#
_entry.id   d8dbd5df3cb6b9db6c123ddf6c5f57d7
#
_cell.length_a   1.000
_cell.length_b   1.000
_cell.length_c   1.000
_cell.angle_alpha   90.00
_cell.angle_beta   90.00
_cell.angle_gamma   90.00
#
_symmetry.space_group_name_H-M   'P 1'
#
loop_
_entity.id
_entity.type
_entity.pdbx_description
1 polymer ?
#
loop_
_entity_poly.entity_id
_entity_poly.type
_entity_poly.pdbx_seq_one_letter_code
_entity_poly.pdbx_strand_id
1 'polypeptide(L)'
;MRAVQPTSSLVARPRRRFTTLGAVKAARSLAIWLADRTPSQLTELLEQRELPYAARVASLTDLADHLLTDASTALGLSEISLGDLQLLVAVATSAERLHGPLPAGPPAHHLFMGYGGRSPRLDAPPVDPTDRSVTRGQLFRFLQLDGAGRSAAEAALSRLAERALVLPSSGSKVIVPILVHRQAGEAGGYGRPAEQLLTEAFNAPEIHRIAQGLGLAKARTRDEAQRQIVDVLRDAKRVGAMAAEAPPAASDLLDKLVPGPPLLRTHCFVSRYGGFYPGSGGKFTFREGGSGDPGTDWLAARGLVLPVDEDLAELPREVADALRDHDRAPSYQPAPPPVEGAVEIAGGAVESQAQAALAEAASRVELMLRQVAVQPLALRKAGGIAVRDTRRLAKAVGLPEEHARLWLDLANNADLITPCAEEAEALARGRGRARRPEPQPPARMLPTERYDAWLAAPPARRLLPLLATWAVVPEVFSYWPDENDSPVALVTPDDGEAVDLRYAVLEALATLPAGRGVATGKSARTRATALAGLIATAAWFRPTALAQGPWEVERVEATLAEAELLGVVAHGALTPLGHAVLGLLRAGAHRHFPAVPGAGPTLRDRPALDDAVRQLSAALDALLPAPQTTARFQADLTAVVAGAAASELTDLLAACAERESEGHAVVWRITPAAVRRALDSGWDAADLLARLADVSEGGRPLPQPLAYLIKDTARTHGRMRVVRSACCIRSDDEALVSELAAARALAKLGLRRIAPTVLISTAEPEATLAALRSAGYAPALEAETGTTVIEKARRERGPNRMPSLSGARPRHGKGPGTAQSLAGALLAGR
;
A
#
# COMPACT_ATOMS: atom_id res chain seq x y z
N MET A 1 -17.54 2.79 -61.74
CA MET A 1 -18.26 1.49 -61.87
C MET A 1 -18.00 0.66 -60.59
N ARG A 2 -19.12 0.29 -60.01
CA ARG A 2 -19.34 -0.69 -58.92
C ARG A 2 -18.64 -0.47 -57.58
N ALA A 3 -19.42 0.10 -56.65
CA ALA A 3 -19.30 0.01 -55.22
C ALA A 3 -19.37 -1.44 -54.74
N VAL A 4 -18.50 -1.82 -53.78
CA VAL A 4 -18.70 -3.02 -52.97
C VAL A 4 -18.90 -2.56 -51.53
N GLN A 5 -20.13 -2.76 -51.05
CA GLN A 5 -20.50 -2.65 -49.64
C GLN A 5 -19.96 -3.84 -48.87
N PRO A 6 -19.49 -3.70 -47.62
CA PRO A 6 -19.32 -4.85 -46.75
C PRO A 6 -20.65 -5.08 -45.99
N THR A 7 -21.30 -6.19 -46.27
CA THR A 7 -22.32 -6.81 -45.42
C THR A 7 -21.62 -7.70 -44.41
N SER A 8 -21.92 -7.55 -43.16
CA SER A 8 -22.59 -8.51 -42.28
C SER A 8 -22.35 -8.20 -40.82
N SER A 9 -23.43 -7.78 -40.20
CA SER A 9 -23.60 -7.80 -38.74
C SER A 9 -23.53 -9.25 -38.23
N LEU A 10 -22.44 -9.59 -37.54
CA LEU A 10 -22.39 -10.75 -36.64
C LEU A 10 -23.17 -10.43 -35.38
N VAL A 11 -24.48 -10.71 -35.42
CA VAL A 11 -25.31 -10.83 -34.21
C VAL A 11 -24.74 -11.98 -33.40
N ALA A 12 -24.07 -11.65 -32.30
CA ALA A 12 -23.61 -12.63 -31.31
C ALA A 12 -24.85 -13.31 -30.72
N ARG A 13 -25.08 -14.56 -31.11
CA ARG A 13 -26.07 -15.42 -30.45
C ARG A 13 -25.74 -15.52 -28.98
N PRO A 14 -26.70 -15.39 -28.04
CA PRO A 14 -26.45 -15.60 -26.61
C PRO A 14 -25.97 -17.03 -26.42
N ARG A 15 -24.74 -17.19 -25.93
CA ARG A 15 -24.20 -18.48 -25.52
C ARG A 15 -25.05 -19.02 -24.39
N ARG A 16 -25.76 -20.12 -24.62
CA ARG A 16 -26.46 -20.86 -23.57
C ARG A 16 -25.46 -21.20 -22.47
N ARG A 17 -25.67 -20.64 -21.28
CA ARG A 17 -24.97 -21.02 -20.06
C ARG A 17 -25.39 -22.45 -19.74
N PHE A 18 -24.49 -23.41 -19.84
CA PHE A 18 -24.68 -24.74 -19.26
C PHE A 18 -24.43 -24.61 -17.76
N THR A 19 -25.45 -24.22 -17.01
CA THR A 19 -25.49 -24.37 -15.56
C THR A 19 -25.80 -25.85 -15.26
N THR A 20 -24.91 -26.51 -14.52
CA THR A 20 -25.17 -27.87 -14.03
C THR A 20 -26.32 -27.82 -13.01
N LEU A 21 -27.18 -28.83 -12.95
CA LEU A 21 -28.40 -28.83 -12.12
C LEU A 21 -28.14 -28.59 -10.62
N GLY A 22 -26.98 -28.99 -10.11
CA GLY A 22 -26.58 -28.77 -8.70
C GLY A 22 -26.15 -27.34 -8.39
N ALA A 23 -25.47 -26.66 -9.32
CA ALA A 23 -25.12 -25.23 -9.18
C ALA A 23 -26.39 -24.37 -9.15
N VAL A 24 -27.39 -24.73 -9.97
CA VAL A 24 -28.70 -24.05 -9.99
C VAL A 24 -29.44 -24.18 -8.65
N LYS A 25 -29.36 -25.34 -7.98
CA LYS A 25 -30.00 -25.52 -6.67
C LYS A 25 -29.28 -24.74 -5.55
N ALA A 26 -27.95 -24.75 -5.53
CA ALA A 26 -27.17 -24.00 -4.55
C ALA A 26 -27.40 -22.48 -4.68
N ALA A 27 -27.34 -21.95 -5.88
CA ALA A 27 -27.63 -20.52 -6.16
C ALA A 27 -29.07 -20.16 -5.77
N ARG A 28 -30.04 -21.04 -6.03
CA ARG A 28 -31.43 -20.82 -5.64
C ARG A 28 -31.62 -20.80 -4.13
N SER A 29 -30.98 -21.70 -3.39
CA SER A 29 -31.03 -21.74 -1.91
C SER A 29 -30.37 -20.51 -1.31
N LEU A 30 -29.25 -20.06 -1.86
CA LEU A 30 -28.57 -18.83 -1.47
C LEU A 30 -29.43 -17.60 -1.81
N ALA A 31 -30.05 -17.55 -2.99
CA ALA A 31 -30.91 -16.44 -3.39
C ALA A 31 -32.14 -16.29 -2.47
N ILE A 32 -32.73 -17.39 -2.02
CA ILE A 32 -33.84 -17.38 -1.03
C ILE A 32 -33.34 -16.79 0.29
N TRP A 33 -32.17 -17.21 0.77
CA TRP A 33 -31.58 -16.65 1.99
C TRP A 33 -31.26 -15.16 1.85
N LEU A 34 -30.71 -14.73 0.69
CA LEU A 34 -30.46 -13.32 0.39
C LEU A 34 -31.73 -12.47 0.40
N ALA A 35 -32.88 -13.05 -0.04
CA ALA A 35 -34.15 -12.37 -0.04
C ALA A 35 -34.64 -12.00 1.36
N ASP A 36 -34.21 -12.72 2.40
CA ASP A 36 -34.59 -12.46 3.79
C ASP A 36 -33.64 -11.46 4.48
N ARG A 37 -32.63 -10.92 3.78
CA ARG A 37 -31.68 -9.94 4.34
C ARG A 37 -32.28 -8.54 4.34
N THR A 38 -31.88 -7.75 5.34
CA THR A 38 -32.13 -6.31 5.34
C THR A 38 -31.28 -5.60 4.28
N PRO A 39 -31.68 -4.43 3.79
CA PRO A 39 -30.84 -3.64 2.89
C PRO A 39 -29.41 -3.39 3.43
N SER A 40 -29.29 -3.16 4.73
CA SER A 40 -27.98 -2.95 5.38
C SER A 40 -27.10 -4.21 5.35
N GLN A 41 -27.66 -5.37 5.71
CA GLN A 41 -26.94 -6.66 5.67
C GLN A 41 -26.52 -7.03 4.24
N LEU A 42 -27.37 -6.76 3.26
CA LEU A 42 -27.04 -7.03 1.88
C LEU A 42 -25.97 -6.08 1.36
N THR A 43 -26.02 -4.80 1.77
CA THR A 43 -24.99 -3.82 1.44
C THR A 43 -23.63 -4.25 1.99
N GLU A 44 -23.57 -4.64 3.25
CA GLU A 44 -22.35 -5.13 3.90
C GLU A 44 -21.77 -6.37 3.19
N LEU A 45 -22.61 -7.34 2.83
CA LEU A 45 -22.19 -8.51 2.08
C LEU A 45 -21.63 -8.15 0.70
N LEU A 46 -22.28 -7.23 -0.02
CA LEU A 46 -21.83 -6.74 -1.33
C LEU A 46 -20.44 -6.07 -1.22
N GLU A 47 -20.22 -5.34 -0.14
CA GLU A 47 -18.95 -4.68 0.16
C GLU A 47 -17.85 -5.67 0.54
N GLN A 48 -18.15 -6.62 1.42
CA GLN A 48 -17.21 -7.66 1.86
C GLN A 48 -16.75 -8.58 0.73
N ARG A 49 -17.58 -8.74 -0.30
CA ARG A 49 -17.27 -9.60 -1.45
C ARG A 49 -16.79 -8.84 -2.68
N GLU A 50 -16.44 -7.55 -2.52
CA GLU A 50 -15.91 -6.67 -3.58
C GLU A 50 -16.60 -6.87 -4.93
N LEU A 51 -17.93 -6.90 -4.91
CA LEU A 51 -18.68 -7.13 -6.14
C LEU A 51 -18.29 -6.07 -7.17
N PRO A 52 -17.73 -6.46 -8.31
CA PRO A 52 -17.36 -5.51 -9.33
C PRO A 52 -18.62 -4.78 -9.78
N TYR A 53 -18.65 -3.47 -9.64
CA TYR A 53 -19.75 -2.58 -10.04
C TYR A 53 -20.07 -2.70 -11.54
N ALA A 54 -19.15 -3.30 -12.31
CA ALA A 54 -19.31 -3.65 -13.71
C ALA A 54 -20.04 -4.99 -13.95
N ALA A 55 -20.19 -5.85 -12.94
CA ALA A 55 -20.95 -7.08 -13.08
C ALA A 55 -22.43 -6.72 -13.16
N ARG A 56 -23.10 -7.17 -14.22
CA ARG A 56 -24.55 -7.01 -14.36
C ARG A 56 -25.27 -7.99 -13.43
N VAL A 57 -25.37 -7.65 -12.18
CA VAL A 57 -26.18 -8.34 -11.19
C VAL A 57 -27.56 -7.70 -11.26
N ALA A 58 -28.51 -8.40 -11.85
CA ALA A 58 -29.88 -7.92 -12.07
C ALA A 58 -30.89 -8.56 -11.11
N SER A 59 -30.50 -9.66 -10.44
CA SER A 59 -31.38 -10.42 -9.54
C SER A 59 -30.60 -11.01 -8.38
N LEU A 60 -31.30 -11.42 -7.32
CA LEU A 60 -30.70 -12.15 -6.21
C LEU A 60 -30.11 -13.51 -6.63
N THR A 61 -30.61 -14.11 -7.71
CA THR A 61 -30.02 -15.33 -8.28
C THR A 61 -28.69 -15.03 -8.95
N ASP A 62 -28.59 -13.94 -9.73
CA ASP A 62 -27.31 -13.53 -10.31
C ASP A 62 -26.28 -13.19 -9.22
N LEU A 63 -26.73 -12.57 -8.11
CA LEU A 63 -25.88 -12.32 -6.95
C LEU A 63 -25.41 -13.62 -6.32
N ALA A 64 -26.31 -14.58 -6.13
CA ALA A 64 -25.96 -15.89 -5.57
C ALA A 64 -24.96 -16.65 -6.46
N ASP A 65 -25.14 -16.62 -7.79
CA ASP A 65 -24.18 -17.21 -8.75
C ASP A 65 -22.80 -16.54 -8.62
N HIS A 66 -22.77 -15.22 -8.41
CA HIS A 66 -21.53 -14.49 -8.26
C HIS A 66 -20.80 -14.79 -6.95
N LEU A 67 -21.55 -14.84 -5.83
CA LEU A 67 -21.00 -15.20 -4.52
C LEU A 67 -20.42 -16.60 -4.46
N LEU A 68 -20.89 -17.49 -5.33
CA LEU A 68 -20.42 -18.88 -5.48
C LEU A 68 -19.33 -19.03 -6.57
N THR A 69 -18.64 -17.96 -6.96
CA THR A 69 -17.42 -18.05 -7.80
C THR A 69 -16.19 -18.31 -6.97
N ASP A 70 -15.14 -18.89 -7.60
CA ASP A 70 -13.87 -19.17 -6.92
C ASP A 70 -13.25 -17.90 -6.34
N ALA A 71 -13.19 -16.81 -7.12
CA ALA A 71 -12.61 -15.55 -6.69
C ALA A 71 -13.38 -14.91 -5.51
N SER A 72 -14.72 -14.87 -5.58
CA SER A 72 -15.53 -14.34 -4.48
C SER A 72 -15.42 -15.18 -3.21
N THR A 73 -15.33 -16.51 -3.34
CA THR A 73 -15.15 -17.42 -2.21
C THR A 73 -13.77 -17.25 -1.57
N ALA A 74 -12.70 -17.17 -2.37
CA ALA A 74 -11.34 -16.90 -1.91
C ALA A 74 -11.25 -15.61 -1.11
N LEU A 75 -11.83 -14.53 -1.64
CA LEU A 75 -11.91 -13.23 -0.95
C LEU A 75 -12.67 -13.34 0.38
N GLY A 76 -13.79 -14.08 0.41
CA GLY A 76 -14.53 -14.31 1.65
C GLY A 76 -13.74 -15.09 2.70
N LEU A 77 -12.86 -16.00 2.28
CA LEU A 77 -12.01 -16.81 3.16
C LEU A 77 -10.76 -16.06 3.63
N SER A 78 -10.20 -15.14 2.84
CA SER A 78 -9.03 -14.36 3.26
C SER A 78 -9.30 -13.45 4.45
N GLU A 79 -10.55 -13.04 4.65
CA GLU A 79 -10.95 -12.11 5.70
C GLU A 79 -11.46 -12.74 6.99
N ILE A 80 -11.50 -14.08 7.11
CA ILE A 80 -11.99 -14.75 8.31
C ILE A 80 -10.86 -15.09 9.29
N SER A 81 -11.23 -15.26 10.57
CA SER A 81 -10.28 -15.68 11.59
C SER A 81 -9.91 -17.17 11.47
N LEU A 82 -8.80 -17.56 12.12
CA LEU A 82 -8.39 -18.95 12.20
C LEU A 82 -9.50 -19.83 12.83
N GLY A 83 -10.16 -19.36 13.87
CA GLY A 83 -11.28 -20.09 14.48
C GLY A 83 -12.45 -20.30 13.52
N ASP A 84 -12.81 -19.28 12.74
CA ASP A 84 -13.85 -19.38 11.72
C ASP A 84 -13.43 -20.35 10.59
N LEU A 85 -12.17 -20.30 10.14
CA LEU A 85 -11.62 -21.20 9.13
C LEU A 85 -11.60 -22.66 9.64
N GLN A 86 -11.12 -22.89 10.86
CA GLN A 86 -11.10 -24.21 11.49
C GLN A 86 -12.53 -24.78 11.62
N LEU A 87 -13.50 -23.94 11.92
CA LEU A 87 -14.91 -24.37 11.98
C LEU A 87 -15.44 -24.78 10.60
N LEU A 88 -15.14 -24.03 9.55
CA LEU A 88 -15.48 -24.40 8.18
C LEU A 88 -14.84 -25.73 7.77
N VAL A 89 -13.56 -25.92 8.08
CA VAL A 89 -12.84 -27.18 7.84
C VAL A 89 -13.50 -28.34 8.60
N ALA A 90 -13.89 -28.10 9.85
CA ALA A 90 -14.57 -29.12 10.66
C ALA A 90 -15.95 -29.51 10.08
N VAL A 91 -16.71 -28.53 9.56
CA VAL A 91 -17.97 -28.82 8.84
C VAL A 91 -17.69 -29.62 7.59
N ALA A 92 -16.68 -29.23 6.81
CA ALA A 92 -16.28 -29.90 5.59
C ALA A 92 -15.86 -31.36 5.85
N THR A 93 -14.98 -31.58 6.85
CA THR A 93 -14.52 -32.92 7.25
C THR A 93 -15.66 -33.77 7.78
N SER A 94 -16.55 -33.22 8.60
CA SER A 94 -17.72 -33.93 9.10
C SER A 94 -18.65 -34.35 7.97
N ALA A 95 -18.84 -33.47 6.97
CA ALA A 95 -19.65 -33.79 5.79
C ALA A 95 -19.01 -34.89 4.95
N GLU A 96 -17.69 -34.89 4.78
CA GLU A 96 -16.96 -35.96 4.07
C GLU A 96 -17.07 -37.31 4.77
N ARG A 97 -16.99 -37.33 6.11
CA ARG A 97 -17.17 -38.56 6.88
C ARG A 97 -18.59 -39.15 6.76
N LEU A 98 -19.60 -38.28 6.64
CA LEU A 98 -21.02 -38.69 6.58
C LEU A 98 -21.45 -39.10 5.15
N HIS A 99 -20.91 -38.39 4.14
CA HIS A 99 -21.41 -38.45 2.75
C HIS A 99 -20.35 -38.89 1.73
N GLY A 100 -19.15 -39.24 2.19
CA GLY A 100 -17.99 -39.57 1.37
C GLY A 100 -17.23 -38.34 0.84
N PRO A 101 -16.06 -38.54 0.24
CA PRO A 101 -15.22 -37.45 -0.26
C PRO A 101 -15.92 -36.64 -1.35
N LEU A 102 -15.53 -35.38 -1.51
CA LEU A 102 -15.96 -34.58 -2.66
C LEU A 102 -15.37 -35.14 -3.95
N PRO A 103 -16.16 -35.18 -5.04
CA PRO A 103 -15.61 -35.49 -6.35
C PRO A 103 -14.45 -34.55 -6.68
N ALA A 104 -13.40 -35.08 -7.33
CA ALA A 104 -12.32 -34.24 -7.82
C ALA A 104 -12.91 -33.15 -8.72
N GLY A 105 -12.65 -31.90 -8.35
CA GLY A 105 -13.07 -30.75 -9.13
C GLY A 105 -11.93 -30.20 -9.99
N PRO A 106 -12.21 -29.25 -10.88
CA PRO A 106 -11.14 -28.52 -11.52
C PRO A 106 -10.26 -27.86 -10.48
N PRO A 107 -8.97 -27.70 -10.78
CA PRO A 107 -8.04 -27.06 -9.89
C PRO A 107 -8.54 -25.66 -9.51
N ALA A 108 -8.56 -25.35 -8.21
CA ALA A 108 -8.84 -24.01 -7.73
C ALA A 108 -7.60 -23.15 -7.97
N HIS A 109 -7.57 -22.45 -9.09
CA HIS A 109 -6.40 -21.69 -9.51
C HIS A 109 -6.14 -20.40 -8.72
N HIS A 110 -6.96 -20.01 -7.72
CA HIS A 110 -6.98 -18.60 -7.31
C HIS A 110 -7.30 -18.31 -5.85
N LEU A 111 -6.73 -19.03 -4.90
CA LEU A 111 -6.73 -18.55 -3.51
C LEU A 111 -5.88 -17.28 -3.32
N PHE A 112 -4.93 -17.03 -4.25
CA PHE A 112 -3.92 -15.98 -4.10
C PHE A 112 -3.74 -15.05 -5.31
N MET A 113 -4.51 -15.21 -6.38
CA MET A 113 -4.34 -14.39 -7.59
C MET A 113 -5.67 -13.79 -8.02
N GLY A 114 -5.88 -12.54 -7.69
CA GLY A 114 -7.05 -11.75 -8.11
C GLY A 114 -7.05 -11.35 -9.57
N TYR A 115 -7.04 -12.28 -10.54
CA TYR A 115 -7.38 -11.94 -11.94
C TYR A 115 -7.85 -13.14 -12.77
N GLY A 116 -9.01 -12.95 -13.35
CA GLY A 116 -9.71 -13.51 -14.48
C GLY A 116 -9.10 -14.65 -15.32
N GLY A 117 -9.05 -15.90 -14.82
CA GLY A 117 -8.82 -17.07 -15.62
C GLY A 117 -10.13 -17.78 -15.99
N ARG A 118 -10.25 -18.28 -17.22
CA ARG A 118 -11.42 -19.05 -17.69
C ARG A 118 -11.51 -20.35 -16.90
N SER A 119 -12.59 -20.54 -16.14
CA SER A 119 -12.88 -21.82 -15.47
C SER A 119 -12.88 -23.00 -16.44
N PRO A 120 -12.13 -24.08 -16.15
CA PRO A 120 -12.26 -25.34 -16.90
C PRO A 120 -13.66 -25.93 -16.74
N ARG A 121 -14.13 -26.68 -17.72
CA ARG A 121 -15.43 -27.36 -17.68
C ARG A 121 -15.41 -28.46 -16.61
N LEU A 122 -16.38 -28.41 -15.69
CA LEU A 122 -16.64 -29.50 -14.74
C LEU A 122 -17.31 -30.65 -15.47
N ASP A 123 -16.61 -31.77 -15.63
CA ASP A 123 -17.18 -33.01 -16.16
C ASP A 123 -17.75 -33.93 -15.04
N ALA A 124 -17.62 -33.56 -13.77
CA ALA A 124 -18.19 -34.31 -12.66
C ALA A 124 -19.68 -33.99 -12.48
N PRO A 125 -20.52 -34.99 -12.15
CA PRO A 125 -21.94 -34.75 -11.90
C PRO A 125 -22.12 -33.80 -10.73
N PRO A 126 -23.07 -32.84 -10.82
CA PRO A 126 -23.29 -31.85 -9.79
C PRO A 126 -23.80 -32.52 -8.49
N VAL A 127 -23.07 -32.31 -7.41
CA VAL A 127 -23.50 -32.77 -6.07
C VAL A 127 -24.45 -31.72 -5.50
N ASP A 128 -25.62 -32.11 -5.04
CA ASP A 128 -26.54 -31.23 -4.34
C ASP A 128 -25.94 -30.87 -2.96
N PRO A 129 -25.65 -29.58 -2.68
CA PRO A 129 -25.07 -29.18 -1.39
C PRO A 129 -25.97 -29.51 -0.21
N THR A 130 -27.28 -29.64 -0.40
CA THR A 130 -28.23 -30.02 0.65
C THR A 130 -28.02 -31.45 1.14
N ASP A 131 -27.50 -32.33 0.29
CA ASP A 131 -27.22 -33.70 0.63
C ASP A 131 -25.98 -33.87 1.52
N ARG A 132 -25.15 -32.82 1.65
CA ARG A 132 -23.95 -32.80 2.47
C ARG A 132 -24.11 -31.98 3.76
N SER A 133 -25.31 -31.82 4.23
CA SER A 133 -25.58 -31.13 5.48
C SER A 133 -25.04 -31.88 6.70
N VAL A 134 -24.54 -31.12 7.65
CA VAL A 134 -24.12 -31.60 8.99
C VAL A 134 -25.03 -30.97 10.02
N THR A 135 -25.48 -31.73 11.03
CA THR A 135 -26.20 -31.11 12.15
C THR A 135 -25.24 -30.44 13.12
N ARG A 136 -25.66 -29.33 13.75
CA ARG A 136 -24.87 -28.66 14.79
C ARG A 136 -24.44 -29.63 15.89
N GLY A 137 -25.32 -30.55 16.31
CA GLY A 137 -25.00 -31.58 17.30
C GLY A 137 -23.92 -32.57 16.85
N GLN A 138 -23.85 -32.92 15.55
CA GLN A 138 -22.76 -33.73 14.98
C GLN A 138 -21.46 -32.96 14.97
N LEU A 139 -21.49 -31.69 14.52
CA LEU A 139 -20.33 -30.80 14.47
C LEU A 139 -19.73 -30.60 15.87
N PHE A 140 -20.56 -30.25 16.86
CA PHE A 140 -20.08 -30.00 18.23
C PHE A 140 -19.54 -31.25 18.91
N ARG A 141 -20.09 -32.41 18.60
CA ARG A 141 -19.53 -33.72 19.07
C ARG A 141 -18.20 -34.01 18.40
N PHE A 142 -18.10 -33.73 17.08
CA PHE A 142 -16.87 -33.93 16.33
C PHE A 142 -15.73 -33.06 16.86
N LEU A 143 -16.01 -31.80 17.21
CA LEU A 143 -15.08 -30.87 17.80
C LEU A 143 -14.91 -31.04 19.34
N GLN A 144 -15.65 -31.94 19.97
CA GLN A 144 -15.65 -32.16 21.42
C GLN A 144 -15.91 -30.90 22.25
N LEU A 145 -16.82 -30.03 21.80
CA LEU A 145 -17.07 -28.73 22.41
C LEU A 145 -17.88 -28.83 23.70
N ASP A 146 -17.44 -28.11 24.73
CA ASP A 146 -18.18 -27.80 25.94
C ASP A 146 -19.21 -26.66 25.78
N GLY A 147 -19.81 -26.17 26.85
CA GLY A 147 -20.80 -25.11 26.82
C GLY A 147 -20.26 -23.79 26.24
N ALA A 148 -19.09 -23.36 26.64
CA ALA A 148 -18.45 -22.13 26.17
C ALA A 148 -18.00 -22.29 24.72
N GLY A 149 -17.37 -23.40 24.36
CA GLY A 149 -16.95 -23.73 23.01
C GLY A 149 -18.14 -23.78 22.02
N ARG A 150 -19.30 -24.34 22.48
CA ARG A 150 -20.54 -24.35 21.66
C ARG A 150 -21.06 -22.94 21.41
N SER A 151 -21.08 -22.07 22.41
CA SER A 151 -21.51 -20.67 22.23
C SER A 151 -20.61 -19.92 21.27
N ALA A 152 -19.31 -20.13 21.36
CA ALA A 152 -18.36 -19.53 20.43
C ALA A 152 -18.53 -20.04 18.99
N ALA A 153 -18.76 -21.37 18.82
CA ALA A 153 -19.02 -21.97 17.51
C ALA A 153 -20.33 -21.47 16.88
N GLU A 154 -21.40 -21.27 17.67
CA GLU A 154 -22.65 -20.68 17.18
C GLU A 154 -22.47 -19.24 16.72
N ALA A 155 -21.71 -18.42 17.47
CA ALA A 155 -21.37 -17.07 17.08
C ALA A 155 -20.52 -17.05 15.77
N ALA A 156 -19.57 -17.98 15.64
CA ALA A 156 -18.77 -18.16 14.43
C ALA A 156 -19.65 -18.58 13.23
N LEU A 157 -20.55 -19.54 13.40
CA LEU A 157 -21.50 -19.93 12.34
C LEU A 157 -22.38 -18.75 11.89
N SER A 158 -22.76 -17.87 12.81
CA SER A 158 -23.54 -16.66 12.48
C SER A 158 -22.73 -15.70 11.65
N ARG A 159 -21.47 -15.39 12.01
CA ARG A 159 -20.55 -14.55 11.22
C ARG A 159 -20.29 -15.13 9.83
N LEU A 160 -20.08 -16.44 9.74
CA LEU A 160 -19.88 -17.14 8.48
C LEU A 160 -21.13 -17.11 7.58
N ALA A 161 -22.32 -17.16 8.18
CA ALA A 161 -23.58 -17.04 7.47
C ALA A 161 -23.77 -15.60 6.93
N GLU A 162 -23.46 -14.57 7.73
CA GLU A 162 -23.49 -13.16 7.30
C GLU A 162 -22.61 -12.92 6.10
N ARG A 163 -21.50 -13.66 6.00
CA ARG A 163 -20.57 -13.65 4.86
C ARG A 163 -20.96 -14.58 3.71
N ALA A 164 -22.12 -15.24 3.75
CA ALA A 164 -22.55 -16.26 2.78
C ALA A 164 -21.53 -17.41 2.55
N LEU A 165 -20.70 -17.72 3.56
CA LEU A 165 -19.80 -18.87 3.56
C LEU A 165 -20.47 -20.13 4.12
N VAL A 166 -21.50 -19.96 4.92
CA VAL A 166 -22.37 -21.02 5.41
C VAL A 166 -23.82 -20.66 5.04
N LEU A 167 -24.56 -21.63 4.53
CA LEU A 167 -25.99 -21.46 4.29
C LEU A 167 -26.77 -21.86 5.55
N PRO A 168 -27.48 -20.93 6.19
CA PRO A 168 -28.35 -21.28 7.27
C PRO A 168 -29.55 -22.06 6.70
N SER A 169 -29.75 -23.26 7.21
CA SER A 169 -30.98 -24.00 6.94
C SER A 169 -31.94 -23.86 8.10
N SER A 170 -33.25 -23.96 7.80
CA SER A 170 -34.27 -24.07 8.84
C SER A 170 -34.00 -25.31 9.72
N GLY A 171 -33.63 -25.09 10.96
CA GLY A 171 -33.35 -26.15 11.92
C GLY A 171 -31.90 -26.29 12.34
N SER A 172 -31.50 -27.48 12.80
CA SER A 172 -30.17 -27.75 13.35
C SER A 172 -29.07 -28.03 12.31
N LYS A 173 -29.37 -27.90 11.01
CA LYS A 173 -28.43 -28.24 9.92
C LYS A 173 -27.53 -27.06 9.54
N VAL A 174 -26.29 -27.38 9.20
CA VAL A 174 -25.29 -26.48 8.64
C VAL A 174 -24.93 -26.98 7.25
N ILE A 175 -24.95 -26.12 6.26
CA ILE A 175 -24.60 -26.42 4.88
C ILE A 175 -23.50 -25.48 4.44
N VAL A 176 -22.39 -26.03 3.98
CA VAL A 176 -21.31 -25.27 3.35
C VAL A 176 -21.41 -25.46 1.83
N PRO A 177 -21.43 -24.38 1.03
CA PRO A 177 -21.36 -24.50 -0.42
C PRO A 177 -20.15 -25.31 -0.88
N ILE A 178 -20.27 -26.07 -1.95
CA ILE A 178 -19.19 -26.99 -2.39
C ILE A 178 -17.87 -26.27 -2.66
N LEU A 179 -17.90 -25.09 -3.23
CA LEU A 179 -16.69 -24.29 -3.46
C LEU A 179 -16.05 -23.83 -2.14
N VAL A 180 -16.88 -23.34 -1.20
CA VAL A 180 -16.41 -22.97 0.14
C VAL A 180 -15.81 -24.19 0.85
N HIS A 181 -16.47 -25.35 0.76
CA HIS A 181 -15.99 -26.61 1.33
C HIS A 181 -14.57 -26.95 0.81
N ARG A 182 -14.40 -26.88 -0.52
CA ARG A 182 -13.11 -27.18 -1.15
C ARG A 182 -12.03 -26.20 -0.75
N GLN A 183 -12.27 -24.92 -0.95
CA GLN A 183 -11.30 -23.86 -0.68
C GLN A 183 -10.98 -23.72 0.82
N ALA A 184 -11.97 -23.88 1.70
CA ALA A 184 -11.73 -23.90 3.14
C ALA A 184 -10.88 -25.11 3.55
N GLY A 185 -11.12 -26.28 2.96
CA GLY A 185 -10.28 -27.45 3.17
C GLY A 185 -8.83 -27.23 2.73
N GLU A 186 -8.65 -26.61 1.58
CA GLU A 186 -7.33 -26.26 1.03
C GLU A 186 -6.63 -25.21 1.92
N ALA A 187 -7.31 -24.11 2.27
CA ALA A 187 -6.76 -23.04 3.10
C ALA A 187 -6.58 -23.44 4.58
N GLY A 188 -7.45 -24.29 5.10
CA GLY A 188 -7.53 -24.62 6.52
C GLY A 188 -6.74 -25.83 6.98
N GLY A 189 -5.90 -26.41 6.14
CA GLY A 189 -5.02 -27.49 6.58
C GLY A 189 -4.94 -28.72 5.70
N TYR A 190 -5.79 -28.86 4.67
CA TYR A 190 -5.68 -30.00 3.79
C TYR A 190 -4.70 -29.79 2.63
N GLY A 191 -4.46 -28.55 2.23
CA GLY A 191 -3.70 -28.25 1.04
C GLY A 191 -4.35 -28.75 -0.25
N ARG A 192 -3.73 -28.42 -1.38
CA ARG A 192 -4.10 -28.93 -2.70
C ARG A 192 -3.48 -30.32 -2.93
N PRO A 193 -4.08 -31.13 -3.82
CA PRO A 193 -3.50 -32.43 -4.18
C PRO A 193 -2.09 -32.29 -4.75
N ALA A 194 -1.18 -33.17 -4.35
CA ALA A 194 0.21 -33.19 -4.84
C ALA A 194 0.30 -33.28 -6.37
N GLU A 195 -0.59 -34.06 -6.99
CA GLU A 195 -0.66 -34.21 -8.45
C GLU A 195 -0.91 -32.87 -9.15
N GLN A 196 -1.81 -32.07 -8.60
CA GLN A 196 -2.13 -30.73 -9.09
C GLN A 196 -0.93 -29.78 -8.92
N LEU A 197 -0.39 -29.67 -7.71
CA LEU A 197 0.75 -28.80 -7.41
C LEU A 197 1.97 -29.13 -8.29
N LEU A 198 2.33 -30.42 -8.43
CA LEU A 198 3.43 -30.86 -9.28
C LEU A 198 3.20 -30.53 -10.76
N THR A 199 1.94 -30.65 -11.22
CA THR A 199 1.59 -30.36 -12.63
C THR A 199 1.69 -28.88 -12.92
N GLU A 200 1.23 -28.04 -12.01
CA GLU A 200 1.24 -26.59 -12.15
C GLU A 200 2.64 -26.00 -11.97
N ALA A 201 3.35 -26.45 -10.94
CA ALA A 201 4.61 -25.84 -10.52
C ALA A 201 5.83 -26.21 -11.37
N PHE A 202 5.94 -27.45 -11.88
CA PHE A 202 7.23 -27.96 -12.35
C PHE A 202 7.25 -28.48 -13.77
N ASN A 203 8.40 -28.31 -14.40
CA ASN A 203 8.77 -29.00 -15.64
C ASN A 203 9.43 -30.37 -15.35
N ALA A 204 9.64 -31.18 -16.38
CA ALA A 204 10.21 -32.51 -16.25
C ALA A 204 11.53 -32.58 -15.44
N PRO A 205 12.51 -31.67 -15.60
CA PRO A 205 13.75 -31.74 -14.82
C PRO A 205 13.51 -31.70 -13.31
N GLU A 206 12.59 -30.81 -12.83
CA GLU A 206 12.30 -30.67 -11.41
C GLU A 206 11.53 -31.88 -10.86
N ILE A 207 10.58 -32.42 -11.64
CA ILE A 207 9.88 -33.66 -11.27
C ILE A 207 10.88 -34.83 -11.10
N HIS A 208 11.84 -34.93 -12.01
CA HIS A 208 12.88 -35.97 -11.90
C HIS A 208 13.83 -35.71 -10.71
N ARG A 209 14.14 -34.44 -10.40
CA ARG A 209 14.93 -34.07 -9.22
C ARG A 209 14.24 -34.53 -7.92
N ILE A 210 12.93 -34.25 -7.77
CA ILE A 210 12.16 -34.69 -6.61
C ILE A 210 12.13 -36.22 -6.53
N ALA A 211 11.88 -36.92 -7.65
CA ALA A 211 11.89 -38.39 -7.69
C ALA A 211 13.24 -38.96 -7.24
N GLN A 212 14.34 -38.32 -7.65
CA GLN A 212 15.70 -38.70 -7.22
C GLN A 212 15.90 -38.42 -5.72
N GLY A 213 15.43 -37.26 -5.21
CA GLY A 213 15.50 -36.92 -3.80
C GLY A 213 14.70 -37.86 -2.89
N LEU A 214 13.66 -38.51 -3.43
CA LEU A 214 12.88 -39.55 -2.78
C LEU A 214 13.46 -40.97 -2.98
N GLY A 215 14.60 -41.10 -3.64
CA GLY A 215 15.27 -42.38 -3.90
C GLY A 215 14.51 -43.29 -4.89
N LEU A 216 13.69 -42.71 -5.78
CA LEU A 216 12.86 -43.46 -6.71
C LEU A 216 13.66 -43.89 -7.94
N ALA A 217 13.24 -45.01 -8.54
CA ALA A 217 13.83 -45.50 -9.78
C ALA A 217 13.64 -44.49 -10.91
N LYS A 218 14.64 -44.38 -11.79
CA LYS A 218 14.62 -43.45 -12.91
C LYS A 218 13.44 -43.72 -13.84
N ALA A 219 12.47 -42.81 -13.86
CA ALA A 219 11.32 -42.85 -14.76
C ALA A 219 11.72 -42.42 -16.18
N ARG A 220 11.03 -42.96 -17.18
CA ARG A 220 11.26 -42.64 -18.59
C ARG A 220 10.57 -41.36 -19.02
N THR A 221 9.45 -41.05 -18.41
CA THR A 221 8.65 -39.86 -18.73
C THR A 221 8.38 -39.01 -17.49
N ARG A 222 8.05 -37.75 -17.71
CA ARG A 222 7.62 -36.83 -16.64
C ARG A 222 6.41 -37.37 -15.87
N ASP A 223 5.40 -37.86 -16.59
CA ASP A 223 4.16 -38.35 -16.00
C ASP A 223 4.35 -39.64 -15.20
N GLU A 224 5.29 -40.47 -15.58
CA GLU A 224 5.69 -41.65 -14.80
C GLU A 224 6.37 -41.23 -13.49
N ALA A 225 7.33 -40.31 -13.56
CA ALA A 225 8.00 -39.78 -12.40
C ALA A 225 7.00 -39.11 -11.44
N GLN A 226 6.09 -38.29 -11.97
CA GLN A 226 5.05 -37.61 -11.17
C GLN A 226 4.15 -38.62 -10.47
N ARG A 227 3.68 -39.66 -11.14
CA ARG A 227 2.87 -40.70 -10.51
C ARG A 227 3.63 -41.41 -9.39
N GLN A 228 4.90 -41.78 -9.61
CA GLN A 228 5.73 -42.39 -8.57
C GLN A 228 5.86 -41.47 -7.32
N ILE A 229 6.03 -40.15 -7.50
CA ILE A 229 6.08 -39.18 -6.40
C ILE A 229 4.74 -39.16 -5.65
N VAL A 230 3.62 -39.02 -6.37
CA VAL A 230 2.28 -38.99 -5.78
C VAL A 230 1.99 -40.28 -5.01
N ASP A 231 2.38 -41.44 -5.52
CA ASP A 231 2.21 -42.75 -4.84
C ASP A 231 3.02 -42.80 -3.54
N VAL A 232 4.23 -42.21 -3.49
CA VAL A 232 5.01 -42.06 -2.25
C VAL A 232 4.32 -41.15 -1.24
N LEU A 233 3.85 -40.01 -1.71
CA LEU A 233 3.21 -39.02 -0.83
C LEU A 233 1.86 -39.49 -0.30
N ARG A 234 1.19 -40.43 -0.97
CA ARG A 234 -0.04 -41.12 -0.49
C ARG A 234 0.22 -42.22 0.51
N ASP A 235 1.45 -42.75 0.54
CA ASP A 235 1.82 -43.81 1.49
C ASP A 235 2.15 -43.21 2.88
N ALA A 236 1.18 -43.26 3.79
CA ALA A 236 1.33 -42.72 5.13
C ALA A 236 2.53 -43.28 5.91
N LYS A 237 2.90 -44.58 5.67
CA LYS A 237 4.05 -45.17 6.34
C LYS A 237 5.37 -44.57 5.82
N ARG A 238 5.48 -44.36 4.50
CA ARG A 238 6.66 -43.74 3.91
C ARG A 238 6.80 -42.28 4.28
N VAL A 239 5.70 -41.50 4.26
CA VAL A 239 5.70 -40.09 4.69
C VAL A 239 6.02 -39.99 6.19
N GLY A 240 5.43 -40.85 7.03
CA GLY A 240 5.72 -40.90 8.46
C GLY A 240 7.20 -41.25 8.76
N ALA A 241 7.78 -42.20 8.00
CA ALA A 241 9.21 -42.50 8.13
C ALA A 241 10.10 -41.31 7.73
N MET A 242 9.77 -40.62 6.64
CA MET A 242 10.50 -39.42 6.23
C MET A 242 10.38 -38.30 7.28
N ALA A 243 9.20 -38.11 7.85
CA ALA A 243 8.99 -37.10 8.90
C ALA A 243 9.78 -37.43 10.18
N ALA A 244 9.91 -38.73 10.51
CA ALA A 244 10.71 -39.17 11.67
C ALA A 244 12.24 -38.96 11.46
N GLU A 245 12.70 -38.94 10.20
CA GLU A 245 14.09 -38.66 9.83
C GLU A 245 14.34 -37.16 9.59
N ALA A 246 13.32 -36.32 9.71
CA ALA A 246 13.42 -34.89 9.44
C ALA A 246 14.35 -34.20 10.47
N PRO A 247 15.19 -33.26 10.03
CA PRO A 247 15.93 -32.43 10.96
C PRO A 247 14.98 -31.58 11.80
N PRO A 248 15.37 -31.14 13.03
CA PRO A 248 14.48 -30.44 13.96
C PRO A 248 13.74 -29.26 13.32
N ALA A 249 14.41 -28.45 12.53
CA ALA A 249 13.78 -27.30 11.85
C ALA A 249 12.67 -27.74 10.86
N ALA A 250 12.84 -28.85 10.15
CA ALA A 250 11.80 -29.37 9.26
C ALA A 250 10.65 -30.00 10.03
N SER A 251 10.93 -30.69 11.13
CA SER A 251 9.90 -31.22 12.03
C SER A 251 9.04 -30.10 12.63
N ASP A 252 9.67 -29.04 13.13
CA ASP A 252 8.98 -27.86 13.67
C ASP A 252 8.06 -27.18 12.63
N LEU A 253 8.48 -27.18 11.37
CA LEU A 253 7.66 -26.68 10.26
C LEU A 253 6.48 -27.61 9.97
N LEU A 254 6.69 -28.94 9.93
CA LEU A 254 5.61 -29.89 9.72
C LEU A 254 4.56 -29.80 10.86
N ASP A 255 4.99 -29.66 12.11
CA ASP A 255 4.11 -29.51 13.26
C ASP A 255 3.20 -28.28 13.17
N LYS A 256 3.67 -27.23 12.48
CA LYS A 256 2.91 -26.00 12.23
C LYS A 256 2.00 -26.11 10.99
N LEU A 257 2.49 -26.71 9.91
CA LEU A 257 1.79 -26.79 8.63
C LEU A 257 0.70 -27.85 8.59
N VAL A 258 0.88 -28.98 9.26
CA VAL A 258 -0.09 -30.11 9.26
C VAL A 258 -1.44 -29.72 9.87
N PRO A 259 -1.52 -28.97 11.01
CA PRO A 259 -2.81 -28.46 11.50
C PRO A 259 -3.44 -27.40 10.61
N GLY A 260 -2.63 -26.73 9.77
CA GLY A 260 -3.03 -25.67 8.84
C GLY A 260 -2.98 -24.27 9.47
N PRO A 261 -2.91 -23.25 8.65
CA PRO A 261 -2.84 -23.27 7.17
C PRO A 261 -1.58 -23.97 6.61
N PRO A 262 -1.71 -24.68 5.47
CA PRO A 262 -0.61 -25.46 4.91
C PRO A 262 0.39 -24.61 4.08
N LEU A 263 0.54 -23.35 4.41
CA LEU A 263 1.27 -22.33 3.66
C LEU A 263 2.60 -22.01 4.32
N LEU A 264 3.66 -21.97 3.51
CA LEU A 264 5.02 -21.68 3.90
C LEU A 264 5.60 -20.59 3.02
N ARG A 265 6.02 -19.48 3.60
CA ARG A 265 6.70 -18.42 2.86
C ARG A 265 8.19 -18.76 2.71
N THR A 266 8.69 -18.75 1.47
CA THR A 266 10.08 -19.15 1.16
C THR A 266 10.52 -18.66 -0.20
N HIS A 267 11.80 -18.37 -0.36
CA HIS A 267 12.43 -17.99 -1.65
C HIS A 267 13.28 -19.11 -2.27
N CYS A 268 13.09 -20.38 -1.84
CA CYS A 268 13.81 -21.49 -2.43
C CYS A 268 13.32 -21.91 -3.83
N PHE A 269 12.25 -21.28 -4.32
CA PHE A 269 11.72 -21.52 -5.66
C PHE A 269 11.84 -20.26 -6.51
N VAL A 270 12.43 -20.39 -7.69
CA VAL A 270 12.65 -19.29 -8.62
C VAL A 270 11.83 -19.52 -9.88
N SER A 271 11.03 -18.53 -10.28
CA SER A 271 10.29 -18.56 -11.53
C SER A 271 11.22 -18.38 -12.73
N ARG A 272 11.03 -19.20 -13.76
CA ARG A 272 11.80 -19.11 -15.02
C ARG A 272 11.44 -17.92 -15.89
N TYR A 273 10.28 -17.35 -15.70
CA TYR A 273 9.73 -16.25 -16.48
C TYR A 273 9.32 -15.13 -15.53
N GLY A 274 10.27 -14.35 -15.04
CA GLY A 274 10.03 -13.28 -14.08
C GLY A 274 8.62 -12.69 -14.12
N GLY A 275 7.98 -12.54 -13.01
CA GLY A 275 6.55 -12.35 -12.68
C GLY A 275 5.72 -11.31 -13.44
N PHE A 276 5.76 -11.26 -14.77
CA PHE A 276 5.10 -10.20 -15.56
C PHE A 276 3.78 -10.65 -16.23
N TYR A 277 3.36 -11.91 -16.11
CA TYR A 277 2.09 -12.37 -16.69
C TYR A 277 1.28 -13.18 -15.69
N PRO A 278 0.30 -12.56 -14.99
CA PRO A 278 -0.71 -13.30 -14.23
C PRO A 278 -1.45 -14.25 -15.17
N GLY A 279 -1.37 -15.56 -14.90
CA GLY A 279 -2.09 -16.58 -15.66
C GLY A 279 -1.29 -17.40 -16.67
N SER A 280 -0.03 -17.10 -16.94
CA SER A 280 0.89 -18.06 -17.56
C SER A 280 1.59 -18.79 -16.41
N GLY A 281 1.11 -19.95 -15.97
CA GLY A 281 1.67 -20.72 -14.88
C GLY A 281 3.21 -20.80 -14.98
N GLY A 282 3.90 -19.91 -14.27
CA GLY A 282 5.34 -19.85 -14.21
C GLY A 282 5.85 -21.18 -13.69
N LYS A 283 6.76 -21.83 -14.44
CA LYS A 283 7.37 -23.08 -13.96
C LYS A 283 8.52 -22.70 -13.06
N PHE A 284 8.51 -23.24 -11.84
CA PHE A 284 9.50 -22.97 -10.82
C PHE A 284 10.72 -23.90 -10.95
N THR A 285 11.84 -23.45 -10.43
CA THR A 285 13.06 -24.23 -10.26
C THR A 285 13.48 -24.13 -8.80
N PHE A 286 13.78 -25.26 -8.17
CA PHE A 286 14.28 -25.28 -6.80
C PHE A 286 15.73 -24.79 -6.74
N ARG A 287 15.98 -23.90 -5.78
CA ARG A 287 17.32 -23.39 -5.47
C ARG A 287 17.70 -23.87 -4.07
N GLU A 288 18.65 -24.78 -4.00
CA GLU A 288 19.18 -25.27 -2.72
C GLU A 288 19.83 -24.12 -1.94
N GLY A 289 19.53 -24.00 -0.65
CA GLY A 289 19.98 -22.89 0.20
C GLY A 289 19.19 -21.58 0.00
N GLY A 290 18.23 -21.56 -0.91
CA GLY A 290 17.50 -20.33 -1.26
C GLY A 290 16.48 -19.89 -0.22
N SER A 291 16.08 -20.77 0.71
CA SER A 291 15.12 -20.41 1.76
C SER A 291 15.76 -19.66 2.95
N GLY A 292 17.10 -19.74 3.11
CA GLY A 292 17.75 -19.32 4.33
C GLY A 292 17.46 -20.21 5.56
N ASP A 293 16.56 -21.19 5.43
CA ASP A 293 16.21 -22.17 6.47
C ASP A 293 16.44 -23.61 6.01
N PRO A 294 17.36 -24.35 6.64
CA PRO A 294 17.67 -25.73 6.24
C PRO A 294 16.47 -26.68 6.33
N GLY A 295 15.52 -26.43 7.23
CA GLY A 295 14.29 -27.22 7.35
C GLY A 295 13.41 -27.08 6.12
N THR A 296 13.19 -25.88 5.67
CA THR A 296 12.44 -25.57 4.44
C THR A 296 13.10 -26.19 3.21
N ASP A 297 14.41 -26.05 3.05
CA ASP A 297 15.14 -26.64 1.91
C ASP A 297 15.05 -28.17 1.93
N TRP A 298 15.09 -28.77 3.11
CA TRP A 298 14.95 -30.22 3.28
C TRP A 298 13.57 -30.73 2.82
N LEU A 299 12.49 -29.99 3.19
CA LEU A 299 11.12 -30.29 2.77
C LEU A 299 10.95 -30.11 1.25
N ALA A 300 11.43 -28.99 0.71
CA ALA A 300 11.33 -28.66 -0.70
C ALA A 300 12.10 -29.63 -1.61
N ALA A 301 13.28 -30.07 -1.17
CA ALA A 301 14.07 -31.05 -1.92
C ALA A 301 13.34 -32.38 -2.13
N ARG A 302 12.45 -32.76 -1.20
CA ARG A 302 11.67 -34.00 -1.20
C ARG A 302 10.26 -33.87 -1.73
N GLY A 303 9.85 -32.66 -2.14
CA GLY A 303 8.48 -32.40 -2.60
C GLY A 303 7.43 -32.47 -1.49
N LEU A 304 7.86 -32.36 -0.22
CA LEU A 304 6.94 -32.26 0.93
C LEU A 304 6.34 -30.85 1.07
N VAL A 305 6.96 -29.84 0.47
CA VAL A 305 6.37 -28.54 0.18
C VAL A 305 6.61 -28.21 -1.30
N LEU A 306 5.62 -27.60 -1.95
CA LEU A 306 5.62 -27.34 -3.39
C LEU A 306 5.26 -25.88 -3.65
N PRO A 307 5.90 -25.19 -4.61
CA PRO A 307 5.66 -23.76 -4.84
C PRO A 307 4.28 -23.52 -5.43
N VAL A 308 3.68 -22.44 -4.97
CA VAL A 308 2.42 -21.90 -5.49
C VAL A 308 2.59 -20.49 -6.02
N ASP A 309 3.60 -19.77 -5.50
CA ASP A 309 4.07 -18.48 -5.99
C ASP A 309 5.61 -18.37 -5.79
N GLU A 310 6.22 -17.26 -6.18
CA GLU A 310 7.68 -17.06 -6.07
C GLU A 310 8.18 -17.08 -4.63
N ASP A 311 7.38 -16.58 -3.70
CA ASP A 311 7.68 -16.51 -2.28
C ASP A 311 6.78 -17.39 -1.41
N LEU A 312 5.93 -18.23 -2.01
CA LEU A 312 4.97 -19.04 -1.30
C LEU A 312 5.00 -20.51 -1.74
N ALA A 313 5.06 -21.40 -0.77
CA ALA A 313 4.93 -22.84 -0.97
C ALA A 313 3.78 -23.41 -0.14
N GLU A 314 3.31 -24.59 -0.52
CA GLU A 314 2.18 -25.26 0.11
C GLU A 314 2.53 -26.72 0.46
N LEU A 315 2.11 -27.17 1.64
CA LEU A 315 2.18 -28.57 2.05
C LEU A 315 1.08 -29.35 1.30
N PRO A 316 1.43 -30.34 0.46
CA PRO A 316 0.44 -31.13 -0.29
C PRO A 316 -0.54 -31.86 0.64
N ARG A 317 -1.79 -32.01 0.18
CA ARG A 317 -2.87 -32.70 0.93
C ARG A 317 -2.44 -34.10 1.38
N GLU A 318 -1.81 -34.85 0.53
CA GLU A 318 -1.40 -36.24 0.81
C GLU A 318 -0.40 -36.29 1.97
N VAL A 319 0.48 -35.30 2.07
CA VAL A 319 1.45 -35.19 3.19
C VAL A 319 0.74 -34.81 4.48
N ALA A 320 -0.16 -33.83 4.43
CA ALA A 320 -0.95 -33.45 5.59
C ALA A 320 -1.82 -34.60 6.11
N ASP A 321 -2.47 -35.34 5.21
CA ASP A 321 -3.30 -36.50 5.56
C ASP A 321 -2.47 -37.66 6.14
N ALA A 322 -1.26 -37.90 5.61
CA ALA A 322 -0.38 -38.94 6.09
C ALA A 322 0.17 -38.67 7.51
N LEU A 323 0.37 -37.42 7.87
CA LEU A 323 0.94 -37.00 9.16
C LEU A 323 -0.12 -36.65 10.22
N ARG A 324 -1.38 -36.46 9.81
CA ARG A 324 -2.45 -36.09 10.70
C ARG A 324 -2.93 -37.30 11.53
N ASP A 325 -3.08 -37.06 12.83
CA ASP A 325 -3.74 -38.03 13.72
C ASP A 325 -5.26 -37.99 13.48
N HIS A 326 -5.77 -38.98 12.75
CA HIS A 326 -7.19 -39.08 12.42
C HIS A 326 -8.13 -39.40 13.61
N ASP A 327 -7.58 -39.87 14.72
CA ASP A 327 -8.35 -40.14 15.93
C ASP A 327 -8.49 -38.89 16.81
N ARG A 328 -7.65 -37.89 16.60
CA ARG A 328 -7.70 -36.65 17.37
C ARG A 328 -8.77 -35.72 16.81
N ALA A 329 -9.51 -35.05 17.70
CA ALA A 329 -10.42 -33.97 17.29
C ALA A 329 -9.66 -32.86 16.57
N PRO A 330 -10.22 -32.27 15.50
CA PRO A 330 -9.61 -31.12 14.87
C PRO A 330 -9.39 -29.99 15.86
N SER A 331 -8.31 -29.25 15.69
CA SER A 331 -8.05 -28.06 16.51
C SER A 331 -9.13 -27.02 16.27
N TYR A 332 -9.66 -26.43 17.33
CA TYR A 332 -10.60 -25.31 17.28
C TYR A 332 -10.20 -24.25 18.30
N GLN A 333 -9.81 -23.10 17.80
CA GLN A 333 -9.34 -21.95 18.58
C GLN A 333 -10.32 -20.78 18.42
N PRO A 334 -11.39 -20.69 19.23
CA PRO A 334 -12.44 -19.68 19.08
C PRO A 334 -11.98 -18.25 19.40
N ALA A 335 -10.86 -18.09 20.08
CA ALA A 335 -10.30 -16.80 20.47
C ALA A 335 -8.80 -16.72 20.11
N PRO A 336 -8.26 -15.52 19.88
CA PRO A 336 -6.84 -15.36 19.63
C PRO A 336 -6.00 -15.79 20.84
N PRO A 337 -4.83 -16.40 20.62
CA PRO A 337 -3.88 -16.63 21.69
C PRO A 337 -3.41 -15.30 22.27
N PRO A 338 -3.02 -15.24 23.55
CA PRO A 338 -2.44 -14.02 24.13
C PRO A 338 -1.09 -13.72 23.48
N VAL A 339 -0.79 -12.43 23.33
CA VAL A 339 0.54 -12.00 22.87
C VAL A 339 1.56 -12.28 23.97
N GLU A 340 2.38 -13.31 23.76
CA GLU A 340 3.42 -13.68 24.70
C GLU A 340 4.57 -12.68 24.68
N GLY A 341 5.26 -12.50 25.82
CA GLY A 341 6.42 -11.62 25.93
C GLY A 341 6.09 -10.12 25.97
N ALA A 342 4.83 -9.75 26.18
CA ALA A 342 4.45 -8.35 26.39
C ALA A 342 5.03 -7.80 27.70
N VAL A 343 5.56 -6.58 27.67
CA VAL A 343 6.22 -5.89 28.79
C VAL A 343 5.40 -4.69 29.25
N GLU A 344 5.63 -4.24 30.49
CA GLU A 344 5.03 -3.02 31.01
C GLU A 344 5.67 -1.78 30.40
N ILE A 345 4.85 -0.78 30.09
CA ILE A 345 5.24 0.52 29.55
C ILE A 345 4.95 1.59 30.60
N ALA A 346 5.88 2.53 30.76
CA ALA A 346 5.68 3.67 31.65
C ALA A 346 4.46 4.52 31.24
N GLY A 347 3.69 4.98 32.22
CA GLY A 347 2.51 5.80 31.96
C GLY A 347 2.86 7.05 31.12
N GLY A 348 2.05 7.32 30.08
CA GLY A 348 2.23 8.44 29.16
C GLY A 348 3.34 8.28 28.10
N ALA A 349 4.18 7.23 28.18
CA ALA A 349 5.29 7.04 27.25
C ALA A 349 4.80 6.78 25.82
N VAL A 350 3.72 6.01 25.66
CA VAL A 350 3.11 5.71 24.35
C VAL A 350 2.65 6.99 23.67
N GLU A 351 1.91 7.85 24.38
CA GLU A 351 1.42 9.11 23.84
C GLU A 351 2.55 10.08 23.51
N SER A 352 3.56 10.19 24.40
CA SER A 352 4.72 11.05 24.19
C SER A 352 5.52 10.66 22.97
N GLN A 353 5.77 9.36 22.76
CA GLN A 353 6.47 8.87 21.58
C GLN A 353 5.63 9.07 20.31
N ALA A 354 4.32 8.82 20.35
CA ALA A 354 3.43 9.05 19.21
C ALA A 354 3.41 10.53 18.81
N GLN A 355 3.33 11.45 19.78
CA GLN A 355 3.40 12.89 19.54
C GLN A 355 4.73 13.29 18.89
N ALA A 356 5.85 12.76 19.39
CA ALA A 356 7.17 13.04 18.83
C ALA A 356 7.29 12.55 17.38
N ALA A 357 6.87 11.31 17.10
CA ALA A 357 6.89 10.73 15.77
C ALA A 357 6.04 11.54 14.77
N LEU A 358 4.82 11.92 15.17
CA LEU A 358 3.92 12.70 14.33
C LEU A 358 4.42 14.13 14.08
N ALA A 359 5.00 14.78 15.10
CA ALA A 359 5.56 16.12 14.96
C ALA A 359 6.76 16.09 13.99
N GLU A 360 7.63 15.10 14.12
CA GLU A 360 8.74 14.90 13.19
C GLU A 360 8.23 14.61 11.77
N ALA A 361 7.31 13.66 11.63
CA ALA A 361 6.72 13.31 10.33
C ALA A 361 6.09 14.53 9.64
N ALA A 362 5.28 15.32 10.35
CA ALA A 362 4.63 16.51 9.81
C ALA A 362 5.65 17.54 9.28
N SER A 363 6.72 17.76 10.03
CA SER A 363 7.77 18.70 9.65
C SER A 363 8.61 18.18 8.48
N ARG A 364 9.08 16.93 8.56
CA ARG A 364 9.97 16.33 7.55
C ARG A 364 9.29 16.14 6.20
N VAL A 365 8.05 15.66 6.20
CA VAL A 365 7.30 15.47 4.95
C VAL A 365 7.00 16.80 4.28
N GLU A 366 6.61 17.83 5.04
CA GLU A 366 6.42 19.17 4.49
C GLU A 366 7.69 19.69 3.82
N LEU A 367 8.83 19.63 4.54
CA LEU A 367 10.11 20.09 4.02
C LEU A 367 10.51 19.29 2.76
N MET A 368 10.32 17.99 2.78
CA MET A 368 10.62 17.11 1.66
C MET A 368 9.80 17.46 0.41
N LEU A 369 8.49 17.62 0.55
CA LEU A 369 7.63 17.93 -0.60
C LEU A 369 7.83 19.38 -1.09
N ARG A 370 8.16 20.33 -0.21
CA ARG A 370 8.60 21.67 -0.60
C ARG A 370 9.89 21.61 -1.45
N GLN A 371 10.83 20.75 -1.06
CA GLN A 371 12.07 20.55 -1.83
C GLN A 371 11.81 19.92 -3.20
N VAL A 372 10.90 18.93 -3.28
CA VAL A 372 10.46 18.35 -4.57
C VAL A 372 9.80 19.40 -5.46
N ALA A 373 9.02 20.33 -4.88
CA ALA A 373 8.38 21.41 -5.63
C ALA A 373 9.37 22.42 -6.21
N VAL A 374 10.50 22.64 -5.52
CA VAL A 374 11.57 23.53 -5.99
C VAL A 374 12.50 22.82 -6.97
N GLN A 375 12.83 21.58 -6.69
CA GLN A 375 13.73 20.77 -7.48
C GLN A 375 13.14 19.39 -7.75
N PRO A 376 12.43 19.22 -8.88
CA PRO A 376 11.84 17.94 -9.26
C PRO A 376 12.86 16.81 -9.33
N LEU A 377 12.43 15.60 -8.97
CA LEU A 377 13.27 14.42 -8.93
C LEU A 377 13.27 13.70 -10.28
N ALA A 378 14.44 13.26 -10.73
CA ALA A 378 14.55 12.50 -11.98
C ALA A 378 14.06 11.07 -11.80
N LEU A 379 13.32 10.56 -12.80
CA LEU A 379 12.89 9.17 -12.85
C LEU A 379 13.88 8.32 -13.65
N ARG A 380 14.05 7.07 -13.24
CA ARG A 380 14.86 6.07 -13.94
C ARG A 380 14.09 5.53 -15.15
N LYS A 381 14.79 5.10 -16.18
CA LYS A 381 14.18 4.40 -17.33
C LYS A 381 13.55 3.06 -16.93
N ALA A 382 14.12 2.39 -15.92
CA ALA A 382 13.61 1.14 -15.35
C ALA A 382 12.48 1.34 -14.32
N GLY A 383 11.98 2.55 -14.13
CA GLY A 383 11.01 2.91 -13.10
C GLY A 383 11.67 3.40 -11.81
N GLY A 384 10.88 4.10 -11.00
CA GLY A 384 11.30 4.65 -9.72
C GLY A 384 12.15 5.92 -9.81
N ILE A 385 12.39 6.52 -8.65
CA ILE A 385 13.20 7.74 -8.52
C ILE A 385 14.69 7.38 -8.60
N ALA A 386 15.49 8.26 -9.22
CA ALA A 386 16.93 8.08 -9.26
C ALA A 386 17.52 8.09 -7.85
N VAL A 387 18.26 7.03 -7.48
CA VAL A 387 18.84 6.83 -6.13
C VAL A 387 19.66 8.05 -5.69
N ARG A 388 20.41 8.66 -6.61
CA ARG A 388 21.17 9.91 -6.35
C ARG A 388 20.25 11.04 -5.88
N ASP A 389 19.06 11.17 -6.47
CA ASP A 389 18.12 12.24 -6.14
C ASP A 389 17.42 11.96 -4.80
N THR A 390 17.08 10.70 -4.51
CA THR A 390 16.57 10.29 -3.20
C THR A 390 17.59 10.59 -2.09
N ARG A 391 18.87 10.24 -2.28
CA ARG A 391 19.95 10.53 -1.32
C ARG A 391 20.15 12.02 -1.10
N ARG A 392 20.14 12.80 -2.18
CA ARG A 392 20.25 14.27 -2.11
C ARG A 392 19.09 14.85 -1.29
N LEU A 393 17.87 14.40 -1.58
CA LEU A 393 16.67 14.84 -0.88
C LEU A 393 16.73 14.45 0.60
N ALA A 394 17.01 13.19 0.92
CA ALA A 394 17.15 12.69 2.28
C ALA A 394 18.16 13.51 3.10
N LYS A 395 19.33 13.77 2.51
CA LYS A 395 20.36 14.62 3.13
C LYS A 395 19.89 16.06 3.34
N ALA A 396 19.18 16.64 2.36
CA ALA A 396 18.69 18.02 2.43
C ALA A 396 17.65 18.21 3.55
N VAL A 397 16.84 17.18 3.83
CA VAL A 397 15.80 17.23 4.86
C VAL A 397 16.20 16.56 6.18
N GLY A 398 17.43 16.01 6.26
CA GLY A 398 17.95 15.39 7.47
C GLY A 398 17.23 14.07 7.83
N LEU A 399 16.82 13.28 6.84
CA LEU A 399 16.20 11.97 7.01
C LEU A 399 17.14 10.83 6.62
N PRO A 400 17.02 9.63 7.23
CA PRO A 400 17.54 8.40 6.65
C PRO A 400 16.95 8.15 5.25
N GLU A 401 17.73 7.49 4.38
CA GLU A 401 17.31 7.24 3.00
C GLU A 401 16.04 6.36 2.93
N GLU A 402 15.94 5.36 3.79
CA GLU A 402 14.77 4.48 3.91
C GLU A 402 13.50 5.25 4.31
N HIS A 403 13.58 6.19 5.24
CA HIS A 403 12.44 7.03 5.61
C HIS A 403 12.03 7.96 4.46
N ALA A 404 13.01 8.54 3.75
CA ALA A 404 12.70 9.37 2.59
C ALA A 404 12.00 8.57 1.48
N ARG A 405 12.37 7.29 1.26
CA ARG A 405 11.68 6.40 0.33
C ARG A 405 10.22 6.19 0.74
N LEU A 406 9.98 5.78 1.99
CA LEU A 406 8.63 5.58 2.52
C LEU A 406 7.74 6.81 2.30
N TRP A 407 8.23 8.00 2.63
CA TRP A 407 7.44 9.22 2.45
C TRP A 407 7.19 9.58 0.99
N LEU A 408 8.15 9.30 0.09
CA LEU A 408 7.96 9.50 -1.35
C LEU A 408 6.91 8.53 -1.91
N ASP A 409 6.95 7.27 -1.51
CA ASP A 409 5.97 6.26 -1.90
C ASP A 409 4.56 6.62 -1.40
N LEU A 410 4.43 6.99 -0.12
CA LEU A 410 3.16 7.46 0.45
C LEU A 410 2.66 8.73 -0.22
N ALA A 411 3.53 9.71 -0.50
CA ALA A 411 3.12 10.95 -1.18
C ALA A 411 2.66 10.69 -2.61
N ASN A 412 3.29 9.75 -3.32
CA ASN A 412 2.86 9.33 -4.66
C ASN A 412 1.51 8.60 -4.61
N ASN A 413 1.34 7.68 -3.69
CA ASN A 413 0.08 6.94 -3.53
C ASN A 413 -1.06 7.83 -2.98
N ALA A 414 -0.74 8.87 -2.19
CA ALA A 414 -1.69 9.90 -1.76
C ALA A 414 -1.98 10.98 -2.83
N ASP A 415 -1.44 10.84 -4.04
CA ASP A 415 -1.59 11.78 -5.15
C ASP A 415 -1.12 13.22 -4.84
N LEU A 416 -0.07 13.36 -4.04
CA LEU A 416 0.58 14.63 -3.75
C LEU A 416 1.71 14.94 -4.72
N ILE A 417 2.36 13.88 -5.24
CA ILE A 417 3.37 13.93 -6.29
C ILE A 417 3.04 12.92 -7.38
N THR A 418 3.49 13.17 -8.61
CA THR A 418 3.17 12.31 -9.75
C THR A 418 4.32 12.29 -10.76
N PRO A 419 4.62 11.12 -11.39
CA PRO A 419 5.54 11.08 -12.52
C PRO A 419 4.94 11.78 -13.74
N CYS A 420 5.66 12.73 -14.29
CA CYS A 420 5.33 13.42 -15.53
C CYS A 420 6.43 13.17 -16.55
N ALA A 421 6.07 12.66 -17.73
CA ALA A 421 6.90 12.77 -18.91
C ALA A 421 6.72 14.20 -19.43
N GLU A 422 7.78 14.92 -19.73
CA GLU A 422 7.64 16.13 -20.53
C GLU A 422 7.03 15.69 -21.87
N GLU A 423 5.78 16.07 -22.12
CA GLU A 423 5.24 16.00 -23.46
C GLU A 423 6.18 16.87 -24.30
N ALA A 424 6.93 16.24 -25.20
CA ALA A 424 7.50 16.97 -26.32
C ALA A 424 6.30 17.64 -26.98
N GLU A 425 6.13 18.95 -26.79
CA GLU A 425 5.12 19.72 -27.48
C GLU A 425 5.17 19.29 -28.94
N ALA A 426 4.05 18.74 -29.41
CA ALA A 426 3.88 18.33 -30.79
C ALA A 426 3.90 19.55 -31.68
N LEU A 427 5.02 20.26 -31.72
CA LEU A 427 5.43 21.25 -32.71
C LEU A 427 6.04 20.53 -33.91
N ALA A 428 5.24 19.76 -34.62
CA ALA A 428 5.58 19.37 -35.97
C ALA A 428 4.33 19.07 -36.79
N ARG A 429 3.49 20.04 -36.99
CA ARG A 429 2.74 20.12 -38.25
C ARG A 429 3.68 20.56 -39.35
N GLY A 430 4.48 19.63 -39.87
CA GLY A 430 5.34 19.80 -40.98
C GLY A 430 5.56 18.48 -41.71
N ARG A 431 4.90 18.27 -42.84
CA ARG A 431 5.18 17.18 -43.80
C ARG A 431 6.65 17.28 -44.23
N GLY A 432 7.47 16.33 -43.84
CA GLY A 432 8.83 16.21 -44.36
C GLY A 432 9.67 15.19 -43.59
N ARG A 433 10.14 14.15 -44.27
CA ARG A 433 11.19 13.17 -44.00
C ARG A 433 11.42 12.76 -42.54
N ALA A 434 11.29 11.47 -42.29
CA ALA A 434 11.59 10.80 -41.02
C ALA A 434 12.91 11.30 -40.39
N ARG A 435 12.81 12.22 -39.44
CA ARG A 435 13.91 12.59 -38.55
C ARG A 435 14.02 11.50 -37.50
N ARG A 436 15.24 11.08 -37.19
CA ARG A 436 15.56 10.22 -36.03
C ARG A 436 14.82 10.77 -34.83
N PRO A 437 14.08 9.95 -34.06
CA PRO A 437 13.38 10.43 -32.87
C PRO A 437 14.40 11.11 -31.95
N GLU A 438 14.16 12.38 -31.62
CA GLU A 438 14.92 13.07 -30.57
C GLU A 438 14.74 12.30 -29.25
N PRO A 439 15.81 12.20 -28.44
CA PRO A 439 15.69 11.56 -27.13
C PRO A 439 14.62 12.30 -26.35
N GLN A 440 13.58 11.56 -25.92
CA GLN A 440 12.54 12.11 -25.05
C GLN A 440 13.20 12.67 -23.78
N PRO A 441 12.82 13.85 -23.31
CA PRO A 441 13.32 14.39 -22.07
C PRO A 441 13.02 13.41 -20.93
N PRO A 442 13.89 13.31 -19.92
CA PRO A 442 13.70 12.37 -18.81
C PRO A 442 12.42 12.73 -18.04
N ALA A 443 11.60 11.73 -17.77
CA ALA A 443 10.43 11.91 -16.92
C ALA A 443 10.86 12.39 -15.51
N ARG A 444 10.08 13.29 -14.93
CA ARG A 444 10.35 13.90 -13.63
C ARG A 444 9.17 13.73 -12.68
N MET A 445 9.46 13.69 -11.39
CA MET A 445 8.46 13.70 -10.34
C MET A 445 8.08 15.14 -10.00
N LEU A 446 6.81 15.48 -10.15
CA LEU A 446 6.27 16.82 -9.89
C LEU A 446 5.20 16.77 -8.81
N PRO A 447 5.02 17.82 -7.99
CA PRO A 447 3.84 17.98 -7.15
C PRO A 447 2.58 18.06 -8.01
N THR A 448 1.48 17.50 -7.52
CA THR A 448 0.16 17.59 -8.16
C THR A 448 -0.54 18.91 -7.83
N GLU A 449 -1.70 19.16 -8.42
CA GLU A 449 -2.55 20.31 -8.02
C GLU A 449 -3.06 20.19 -6.57
N ARG A 450 -3.17 18.97 -6.02
CA ARG A 450 -3.57 18.74 -4.62
C ARG A 450 -2.53 19.17 -3.62
N TYR A 451 -1.27 19.20 -4.01
CA TYR A 451 -0.17 19.59 -3.15
C TYR A 451 -0.36 21.01 -2.58
N ASP A 452 -0.84 21.96 -3.35
CA ASP A 452 -1.00 23.34 -2.86
C ASP A 452 -2.07 23.43 -1.75
N ALA A 453 -3.19 22.73 -1.91
CA ALA A 453 -4.22 22.64 -0.88
C ALA A 453 -3.74 21.85 0.35
N TRP A 454 -2.98 20.78 0.15
CA TRP A 454 -2.34 20.00 1.20
C TRP A 454 -1.35 20.84 2.00
N LEU A 455 -0.51 21.63 1.32
CA LEU A 455 0.48 22.48 1.96
C LEU A 455 -0.17 23.59 2.81
N ALA A 456 -1.32 24.14 2.38
CA ALA A 456 -2.07 25.14 3.11
C ALA A 456 -2.81 24.57 4.33
N ALA A 457 -2.97 23.25 4.44
CA ALA A 457 -3.68 22.60 5.52
C ALA A 457 -2.84 22.56 6.83
N PRO A 458 -3.48 22.48 8.01
CA PRO A 458 -2.78 22.26 9.27
C PRO A 458 -2.02 20.92 9.28
N PRO A 459 -0.96 20.75 10.11
CA PRO A 459 -0.14 19.54 10.15
C PRO A 459 -0.95 18.24 10.30
N ALA A 460 -1.95 18.19 11.17
CA ALA A 460 -2.84 17.05 11.35
C ALA A 460 -3.58 16.68 10.06
N ARG A 461 -4.06 17.66 9.32
CA ARG A 461 -4.76 17.45 8.04
C ARG A 461 -3.82 17.05 6.91
N ARG A 462 -2.55 17.42 6.99
CA ARG A 462 -1.52 17.01 6.03
C ARG A 462 -1.13 15.53 6.22
N LEU A 463 -1.06 15.03 7.45
CA LEU A 463 -0.75 13.64 7.73
C LEU A 463 -1.92 12.67 7.43
N LEU A 464 -3.15 13.14 7.52
CA LEU A 464 -4.35 12.32 7.29
C LEU A 464 -4.32 11.51 5.99
N PRO A 465 -4.09 12.08 4.80
CA PRO A 465 -4.06 11.31 3.55
C PRO A 465 -2.90 10.30 3.51
N LEU A 466 -1.77 10.60 4.11
CA LEU A 466 -0.60 9.70 4.13
C LEU A 466 -0.85 8.48 5.01
N LEU A 467 -1.45 8.67 6.19
CA LEU A 467 -1.83 7.59 7.10
C LEU A 467 -2.94 6.72 6.52
N ALA A 468 -3.98 7.34 5.93
CA ALA A 468 -5.03 6.60 5.26
C ALA A 468 -4.49 5.79 4.09
N THR A 469 -3.55 6.33 3.33
CA THR A 469 -2.86 5.64 2.23
C THR A 469 -2.05 4.46 2.75
N TRP A 470 -1.21 4.66 3.79
CA TRP A 470 -0.43 3.58 4.38
C TRP A 470 -1.29 2.40 4.83
N ALA A 471 -2.46 2.68 5.40
CA ALA A 471 -3.37 1.64 5.86
C ALA A 471 -3.82 0.68 4.75
N VAL A 472 -3.94 1.15 3.50
CA VAL A 472 -4.66 0.45 2.42
C VAL A 472 -3.83 0.09 1.19
N VAL A 473 -2.57 0.55 1.10
CA VAL A 473 -1.71 0.20 -0.04
C VAL A 473 -1.19 -1.23 0.05
N PRO A 474 -1.04 -1.93 -1.10
CA PRO A 474 -0.61 -3.32 -1.15
C PRO A 474 0.92 -3.48 -1.12
N GLU A 475 1.64 -2.59 -0.43
CA GLU A 475 3.08 -2.67 -0.27
C GLU A 475 3.47 -2.56 1.20
N VAL A 476 4.54 -3.27 1.60
CA VAL A 476 5.31 -3.01 2.81
C VAL A 476 6.60 -2.34 2.37
N PHE A 477 6.66 -1.01 2.46
CA PHE A 477 7.72 -0.20 1.85
C PHE A 477 9.11 -0.46 2.42
N SER A 478 9.18 -0.91 3.66
CA SER A 478 10.43 -1.22 4.36
C SER A 478 10.88 -2.67 4.20
N TYR A 479 10.10 -3.50 3.50
CA TYR A 479 10.43 -4.90 3.22
C TYR A 479 10.81 -5.10 1.75
N TRP A 480 11.95 -5.73 1.50
CA TRP A 480 12.45 -6.07 0.18
C TRP A 480 12.88 -7.52 0.17
N PRO A 481 12.14 -8.40 -0.53
CA PRO A 481 12.34 -9.84 -0.45
C PRO A 481 13.66 -10.32 -1.08
N ASP A 482 14.27 -9.57 -2.00
CA ASP A 482 15.58 -9.92 -2.58
C ASP A 482 16.68 -9.04 -1.96
N GLU A 483 17.58 -9.69 -1.20
CA GLU A 483 18.73 -9.01 -0.57
C GLU A 483 19.70 -8.39 -1.59
N ASN A 484 19.68 -8.84 -2.84
CA ASN A 484 20.50 -8.30 -3.92
C ASN A 484 19.89 -7.06 -4.58
N ASP A 485 18.61 -6.82 -4.37
CA ASP A 485 17.93 -5.63 -4.88
C ASP A 485 18.24 -4.40 -4.03
N SER A 486 18.67 -3.34 -4.68
CA SER A 486 18.81 -2.04 -3.99
C SER A 486 17.44 -1.37 -3.92
N PRO A 487 16.91 -1.08 -2.72
CA PRO A 487 15.63 -0.41 -2.56
C PRO A 487 15.55 0.93 -3.30
N VAL A 488 14.50 1.12 -4.09
CA VAL A 488 14.26 2.33 -4.91
C VAL A 488 12.85 2.82 -4.70
N ALA A 489 12.67 4.11 -4.41
CA ALA A 489 11.35 4.70 -4.24
C ALA A 489 10.47 4.52 -5.50
N LEU A 490 9.18 4.26 -5.31
CA LEU A 490 8.12 4.04 -6.30
C LEU A 490 8.18 2.71 -7.07
N VAL A 491 9.04 1.78 -6.66
CA VAL A 491 9.09 0.41 -7.21
C VAL A 491 9.22 -0.63 -6.10
N THR A 492 8.66 -0.32 -4.94
CA THR A 492 8.49 -1.31 -3.88
C THR A 492 7.69 -2.49 -4.43
N PRO A 493 8.11 -3.74 -4.18
CA PRO A 493 7.37 -4.90 -4.62
C PRO A 493 5.93 -4.90 -4.10
N ASP A 494 4.98 -5.29 -4.95
CA ASP A 494 3.59 -5.48 -4.55
C ASP A 494 3.50 -6.70 -3.62
N ASP A 495 2.87 -6.51 -2.47
CA ASP A 495 2.54 -7.57 -1.51
C ASP A 495 1.02 -7.60 -1.36
N GLY A 496 0.37 -8.46 -2.12
CA GLY A 496 -1.10 -8.58 -2.13
C GLY A 496 -1.73 -8.82 -0.76
N GLU A 497 -0.93 -9.19 0.24
CA GLU A 497 -1.38 -9.45 1.62
C GLU A 497 -0.99 -8.35 2.61
N ALA A 498 -0.31 -7.28 2.17
CA ALA A 498 0.19 -6.22 3.05
C ALA A 498 -0.91 -5.57 3.89
N VAL A 499 -2.11 -5.41 3.35
CA VAL A 499 -3.25 -4.81 4.06
C VAL A 499 -3.77 -5.75 5.14
N ASP A 500 -3.92 -7.04 4.83
CA ASP A 500 -4.33 -8.06 5.80
C ASP A 500 -3.26 -8.26 6.87
N LEU A 501 -1.99 -8.17 6.51
CA LEU A 501 -0.86 -8.19 7.45
C LEU A 501 -0.95 -7.02 8.45
N ARG A 502 -1.12 -5.78 7.96
CA ARG A 502 -1.31 -4.60 8.83
C ARG A 502 -2.52 -4.76 9.73
N TYR A 503 -3.65 -5.18 9.16
CA TYR A 503 -4.86 -5.45 9.92
C TYR A 503 -4.60 -6.46 11.04
N ALA A 504 -3.99 -7.60 10.73
CA ALA A 504 -3.70 -8.66 11.68
C ALA A 504 -2.76 -8.21 12.81
N VAL A 505 -1.69 -7.50 12.47
CA VAL A 505 -0.72 -6.96 13.43
C VAL A 505 -1.39 -5.93 14.36
N LEU A 506 -2.17 -5.01 13.83
CA LEU A 506 -2.85 -4.00 14.64
C LEU A 506 -3.95 -4.62 15.52
N GLU A 507 -4.70 -5.63 15.02
CA GLU A 507 -5.66 -6.40 15.84
C GLU A 507 -4.95 -7.14 16.98
N ALA A 508 -3.83 -7.78 16.70
CA ALA A 508 -3.06 -8.47 17.74
C ALA A 508 -2.56 -7.50 18.82
N LEU A 509 -2.03 -6.34 18.43
CA LEU A 509 -1.65 -5.29 19.37
C LEU A 509 -2.84 -4.73 20.15
N ALA A 510 -4.02 -4.64 19.55
CA ALA A 510 -5.24 -4.19 20.23
C ALA A 510 -5.73 -5.17 21.31
N THR A 511 -5.27 -6.44 21.31
CA THR A 511 -5.57 -7.41 22.39
C THR A 511 -4.75 -7.19 23.65
N LEU A 512 -3.66 -6.40 23.57
CA LEU A 512 -2.79 -6.14 24.71
C LEU A 512 -3.55 -5.35 25.80
N PRO A 513 -3.35 -5.70 27.06
CA PRO A 513 -3.85 -4.87 28.16
C PRO A 513 -3.25 -3.46 28.14
N ALA A 514 -4.01 -2.48 28.62
CA ALA A 514 -3.53 -1.11 28.74
C ALA A 514 -2.20 -1.05 29.53
N GLY A 515 -1.25 -0.27 29.05
CA GLY A 515 0.07 -0.13 29.64
C GLY A 515 1.05 -1.28 29.33
N ARG A 516 0.72 -2.16 28.39
CA ARG A 516 1.62 -3.20 27.91
C ARG A 516 1.92 -3.07 26.42
N GLY A 517 3.11 -3.47 26.01
CA GLY A 517 3.55 -3.47 24.61
C GLY A 517 4.45 -4.66 24.29
N VAL A 518 4.62 -4.96 23.04
CA VAL A 518 5.57 -5.95 22.55
C VAL A 518 6.98 -5.42 22.82
N ALA A 519 7.83 -6.24 23.43
CA ALA A 519 9.18 -5.83 23.79
C ALA A 519 9.99 -5.46 22.52
N THR A 520 10.26 -4.17 22.32
CA THR A 520 11.21 -3.64 21.33
C THR A 520 12.66 -3.65 21.87
N GLY A 521 12.85 -4.27 23.00
CA GLY A 521 13.92 -4.03 23.95
C GLY A 521 15.25 -4.74 23.76
N LYS A 522 16.08 -4.54 24.74
CA LYS A 522 17.54 -4.65 24.88
C LYS A 522 18.16 -6.02 24.59
N SER A 523 17.42 -7.11 24.60
CA SER A 523 17.91 -8.47 24.32
C SER A 523 17.30 -9.00 23.03
N ALA A 524 18.11 -9.44 22.08
CA ALA A 524 17.67 -10.07 20.83
C ALA A 524 16.72 -11.25 21.09
N ARG A 525 16.98 -12.06 22.13
CA ARG A 525 16.14 -13.19 22.50
C ARG A 525 14.74 -12.76 22.98
N THR A 526 14.67 -11.73 23.82
CA THR A 526 13.39 -11.22 24.33
C THR A 526 12.53 -10.65 23.20
N ARG A 527 13.16 -9.90 22.28
CA ARG A 527 12.51 -9.35 21.09
C ARG A 527 11.98 -10.47 20.21
N ALA A 528 12.79 -11.48 19.90
CA ALA A 528 12.38 -12.60 19.07
C ALA A 528 11.19 -13.38 19.68
N THR A 529 11.17 -13.61 20.99
CA THR A 529 10.03 -14.28 21.67
C THR A 529 8.76 -13.42 21.60
N ALA A 530 8.88 -12.11 21.87
CA ALA A 530 7.74 -11.20 21.82
C ALA A 530 7.16 -11.06 20.42
N LEU A 531 8.05 -11.01 19.41
CA LEU A 531 7.65 -10.95 18.00
C LEU A 531 6.98 -12.25 17.54
N ALA A 532 7.51 -13.42 17.94
CA ALA A 532 6.87 -14.71 17.67
C ALA A 532 5.48 -14.81 18.31
N GLY A 533 5.31 -14.31 19.55
CA GLY A 533 4.00 -14.21 20.20
C GLY A 533 3.03 -13.29 19.45
N LEU A 534 3.51 -12.14 18.98
CA LEU A 534 2.71 -11.22 18.17
C LEU A 534 2.27 -11.87 16.86
N ILE A 535 3.20 -12.52 16.14
CA ILE A 535 2.92 -13.20 14.87
C ILE A 535 1.87 -14.30 15.07
N ALA A 536 1.99 -15.11 16.11
CA ALA A 536 1.02 -16.16 16.42
C ALA A 536 -0.39 -15.59 16.67
N THR A 537 -0.48 -14.47 17.40
CA THR A 537 -1.76 -13.79 17.64
C THR A 537 -2.29 -13.15 16.35
N ALA A 538 -1.44 -12.50 15.57
CA ALA A 538 -1.81 -11.87 14.28
C ALA A 538 -2.29 -12.92 13.27
N ALA A 539 -1.63 -14.08 13.16
CA ALA A 539 -2.03 -15.18 12.31
C ALA A 539 -3.42 -15.73 12.66
N TRP A 540 -3.88 -15.58 13.91
CA TRP A 540 -5.24 -15.94 14.25
C TRP A 540 -6.27 -15.00 13.59
N PHE A 541 -5.97 -13.70 13.42
CA PHE A 541 -6.87 -12.74 12.79
C PHE A 541 -6.94 -12.89 11.27
N ARG A 542 -5.79 -13.23 10.63
CA ARG A 542 -5.67 -13.41 9.16
C ARG A 542 -4.77 -14.60 8.86
N PRO A 543 -5.30 -15.82 8.98
CA PRO A 543 -4.47 -17.03 8.87
C PRO A 543 -3.88 -17.24 7.46
N THR A 544 -4.51 -16.70 6.42
CA THR A 544 -4.04 -16.85 5.05
C THR A 544 -2.97 -15.82 4.65
N ALA A 545 -2.96 -14.66 5.33
CA ALA A 545 -2.00 -13.58 5.07
C ALA A 545 -0.65 -13.79 5.78
N LEU A 546 -0.63 -14.57 6.86
CA LEU A 546 0.55 -14.88 7.67
C LEU A 546 0.90 -16.36 7.51
N ALA A 547 1.49 -16.69 6.35
CA ALA A 547 2.05 -18.00 6.09
C ALA A 547 3.27 -18.27 6.99
N GLN A 548 3.56 -19.53 7.30
CA GLN A 548 4.76 -19.88 8.08
C GLN A 548 6.02 -19.61 7.25
N GLY A 549 7.09 -19.14 7.88
CA GLY A 549 8.37 -18.96 7.22
C GLY A 549 9.26 -17.92 7.91
N PRO A 550 10.58 -17.94 7.64
CA PRO A 550 11.52 -17.00 8.25
C PRO A 550 11.22 -15.53 7.84
N TRP A 551 10.74 -15.31 6.64
CA TRP A 551 10.45 -14.00 6.08
C TRP A 551 9.24 -13.30 6.70
N GLU A 552 8.36 -14.03 7.39
CA GLU A 552 7.24 -13.43 8.13
C GLU A 552 7.72 -12.52 9.26
N VAL A 553 8.81 -12.90 9.90
CA VAL A 553 9.42 -12.09 10.95
C VAL A 553 9.84 -10.73 10.40
N GLU A 554 10.52 -10.72 9.26
CA GLU A 554 11.01 -9.49 8.60
C GLU A 554 9.87 -8.61 8.09
N ARG A 555 8.82 -9.21 7.52
CA ARG A 555 7.62 -8.48 7.07
C ARG A 555 6.89 -7.80 8.23
N VAL A 556 6.73 -8.51 9.35
CA VAL A 556 6.09 -7.96 10.56
C VAL A 556 6.98 -6.88 11.19
N GLU A 557 8.30 -7.10 11.28
CA GLU A 557 9.24 -6.07 11.77
C GLU A 557 9.20 -4.81 10.90
N ALA A 558 9.19 -4.95 9.58
CA ALA A 558 9.07 -3.82 8.66
C ALA A 558 7.74 -3.07 8.85
N THR A 559 6.63 -3.81 8.96
CA THR A 559 5.30 -3.22 9.22
C THR A 559 5.26 -2.47 10.54
N LEU A 560 5.87 -3.01 11.61
CA LEU A 560 5.97 -2.34 12.90
C LEU A 560 6.84 -1.09 12.83
N ALA A 561 7.97 -1.14 12.13
CA ALA A 561 8.86 0.01 11.96
C ALA A 561 8.16 1.16 11.21
N GLU A 562 7.41 0.85 10.17
CA GLU A 562 6.56 1.84 9.49
C GLU A 562 5.48 2.41 10.42
N ALA A 563 4.80 1.55 11.17
CA ALA A 563 3.76 1.95 12.12
C ALA A 563 4.32 2.84 13.26
N GLU A 564 5.55 2.58 13.72
CA GLU A 564 6.24 3.42 14.71
C GLU A 564 6.61 4.79 14.13
N LEU A 565 7.14 4.82 12.91
CA LEU A 565 7.48 6.06 12.21
C LEU A 565 6.23 6.95 11.97
N LEU A 566 5.09 6.33 11.76
CA LEU A 566 3.80 6.98 11.56
C LEU A 566 3.05 7.30 12.87
N GLY A 567 3.59 6.96 14.03
CA GLY A 567 2.96 7.17 15.33
C GLY A 567 1.72 6.29 15.58
N VAL A 568 1.51 5.28 14.75
CA VAL A 568 0.43 4.27 14.87
C VAL A 568 0.73 3.30 16.01
N VAL A 569 2.00 2.94 16.15
CA VAL A 569 2.55 2.12 17.23
C VAL A 569 3.60 2.93 17.99
N ALA A 570 3.67 2.76 19.31
CA ALA A 570 4.71 3.35 20.14
C ALA A 570 5.04 2.39 21.27
N HIS A 571 6.33 2.17 21.54
CA HIS A 571 6.81 1.18 22.52
C HIS A 571 6.20 -0.21 22.35
N GLY A 572 5.91 -0.62 21.10
CA GLY A 572 5.25 -1.89 20.80
C GLY A 572 3.80 -1.98 21.25
N ALA A 573 3.14 -0.87 21.54
CA ALA A 573 1.72 -0.78 21.85
C ALA A 573 0.97 0.07 20.83
N LEU A 574 -0.31 -0.23 20.65
CA LEU A 574 -1.16 0.55 19.77
C LEU A 574 -1.48 1.91 20.41
N THR A 575 -1.26 2.98 19.67
CA THR A 575 -1.56 4.35 20.11
C THR A 575 -3.05 4.68 19.90
N PRO A 576 -3.57 5.80 20.44
CA PRO A 576 -4.91 6.27 20.08
C PRO A 576 -5.08 6.46 18.56
N LEU A 577 -4.03 6.92 17.89
CA LEU A 577 -4.00 7.00 16.42
C LEU A 577 -4.05 5.62 15.77
N GLY A 578 -3.31 4.65 16.33
CA GLY A 578 -3.32 3.26 15.87
C GLY A 578 -4.70 2.62 15.98
N HIS A 579 -5.44 2.88 17.05
CA HIS A 579 -6.83 2.45 17.17
C HIS A 579 -7.74 3.09 16.11
N ALA A 580 -7.51 4.34 15.74
CA ALA A 580 -8.26 5.00 14.69
C ALA A 580 -7.91 4.45 13.29
N VAL A 581 -6.64 4.13 13.02
CA VAL A 581 -6.21 3.45 11.79
C VAL A 581 -6.82 2.05 11.70
N LEU A 582 -6.80 1.28 12.79
CA LEU A 582 -7.47 -0.02 12.86
C LEU A 582 -8.99 0.12 12.60
N GLY A 583 -9.61 1.17 13.14
CA GLY A 583 -11.01 1.51 12.85
C GLY A 583 -11.27 1.74 11.36
N LEU A 584 -10.34 2.40 10.66
CA LEU A 584 -10.40 2.61 9.21
C LEU A 584 -10.32 1.28 8.44
N LEU A 585 -9.43 0.38 8.83
CA LEU A 585 -9.32 -0.97 8.25
C LEU A 585 -10.56 -1.82 8.52
N ARG A 586 -11.10 -1.80 9.74
CA ARG A 586 -12.36 -2.47 10.12
C ARG A 586 -13.56 -1.96 9.33
N ALA A 587 -13.57 -0.68 8.97
CA ALA A 587 -14.57 -0.08 8.09
C ALA A 587 -14.38 -0.46 6.60
N GLY A 588 -13.39 -1.27 6.27
CA GLY A 588 -13.15 -1.77 4.93
C GLY A 588 -12.57 -0.72 3.96
N ALA A 589 -11.79 0.23 4.46
CA ALA A 589 -11.20 1.31 3.66
C ALA A 589 -10.40 0.79 2.45
N HIS A 590 -9.69 -0.33 2.59
CA HIS A 590 -8.90 -0.96 1.53
C HIS A 590 -9.74 -1.37 0.30
N ARG A 591 -11.01 -1.71 0.49
CA ARG A 591 -11.92 -2.09 -0.60
C ARG A 591 -12.36 -0.91 -1.47
N HIS A 592 -12.01 0.30 -1.06
CA HIS A 592 -12.50 1.54 -1.68
C HIS A 592 -11.38 2.44 -2.19
N PHE A 593 -10.16 2.09 -1.89
CA PHE A 593 -9.00 2.73 -2.50
C PHE A 593 -8.78 2.13 -3.89
N PRO A 594 -8.67 2.95 -4.93
CA PRO A 594 -8.47 2.44 -6.26
C PRO A 594 -7.10 1.78 -6.38
N ALA A 595 -7.07 0.50 -6.68
CA ALA A 595 -5.86 -0.18 -7.14
C ALA A 595 -5.39 0.32 -8.51
N VAL A 596 -6.28 1.06 -9.24
CA VAL A 596 -5.98 1.65 -10.54
C VAL A 596 -6.48 3.09 -10.56
N PRO A 597 -5.66 4.08 -10.97
CA PRO A 597 -6.09 5.46 -11.13
C PRO A 597 -7.32 5.57 -12.05
N GLY A 598 -8.39 6.17 -11.58
CA GLY A 598 -9.62 6.41 -12.34
C GLY A 598 -10.69 5.31 -12.28
N ALA A 599 -10.46 4.18 -11.61
CA ALA A 599 -11.41 3.06 -11.55
C ALA A 599 -12.18 2.94 -10.22
N GLY A 600 -11.92 3.78 -9.22
CA GLY A 600 -12.53 3.66 -7.90
C GLY A 600 -13.92 4.29 -7.78
N PRO A 601 -14.85 3.67 -7.03
CA PRO A 601 -16.07 4.33 -6.61
C PRO A 601 -15.72 5.49 -5.67
N THR A 602 -16.45 6.59 -5.83
CA THR A 602 -16.35 7.70 -4.89
C THR A 602 -16.75 7.22 -3.49
N LEU A 603 -15.95 7.57 -2.48
CA LEU A 603 -16.20 7.28 -1.04
C LEU A 603 -17.51 7.89 -0.49
N ARG A 604 -18.35 8.44 -1.34
CA ARG A 604 -19.61 9.07 -0.95
C ARG A 604 -20.63 7.98 -0.63
N ASP A 605 -21.26 8.11 0.52
CA ASP A 605 -22.37 7.36 1.07
C ASP A 605 -22.01 6.11 1.92
N ARG A 606 -20.93 6.19 2.71
CA ARG A 606 -20.53 5.12 3.66
C ARG A 606 -20.33 5.68 5.07
N PRO A 607 -21.39 5.70 5.88
CA PRO A 607 -21.34 6.29 7.22
C PRO A 607 -20.23 5.72 8.11
N ALA A 608 -19.96 4.42 8.04
CA ALA A 608 -18.94 3.78 8.84
C ALA A 608 -17.52 4.22 8.46
N LEU A 609 -17.25 4.36 7.16
CA LEU A 609 -15.96 4.84 6.68
C LEU A 609 -15.77 6.33 6.97
N ASP A 610 -16.83 7.14 6.78
CA ASP A 610 -16.81 8.56 7.13
C ASP A 610 -16.59 8.75 8.63
N ASP A 611 -17.18 7.92 9.49
CA ASP A 611 -16.94 7.89 10.93
C ASP A 611 -15.48 7.56 11.24
N ALA A 612 -14.93 6.51 10.64
CA ALA A 612 -13.55 6.10 10.83
C ALA A 612 -12.56 7.19 10.41
N VAL A 613 -12.80 7.86 9.27
CA VAL A 613 -11.99 9.02 8.83
C VAL A 613 -12.11 10.18 9.80
N ARG A 614 -13.31 10.47 10.35
CA ARG A 614 -13.48 11.50 11.39
C ARG A 614 -12.72 11.14 12.66
N GLN A 615 -12.76 9.89 13.11
CA GLN A 615 -12.02 9.41 14.28
C GLN A 615 -10.51 9.52 14.07
N LEU A 616 -10.02 9.13 12.88
CA LEU A 616 -8.61 9.28 12.51
C LEU A 616 -8.17 10.75 12.54
N SER A 617 -9.00 11.63 11.97
CA SER A 617 -8.75 13.07 12.02
C SER A 617 -8.73 13.62 13.44
N ALA A 618 -9.68 13.22 14.28
CA ALA A 618 -9.76 13.65 15.68
C ALA A 618 -8.56 13.16 16.50
N ALA A 619 -8.09 11.93 16.27
CA ALA A 619 -6.89 11.38 16.91
C ALA A 619 -5.63 12.17 16.52
N LEU A 620 -5.50 12.58 15.26
CA LEU A 620 -4.40 13.45 14.81
C LEU A 620 -4.47 14.85 15.44
N ASP A 621 -5.66 15.45 15.46
CA ASP A 621 -5.86 16.77 16.07
C ASP A 621 -5.57 16.77 17.59
N ALA A 622 -5.81 15.64 18.28
CA ALA A 622 -5.52 15.47 19.71
C ALA A 622 -4.01 15.28 19.99
N LEU A 623 -3.28 14.60 19.10
CA LEU A 623 -1.85 14.31 19.28
C LEU A 623 -0.95 15.44 18.78
N LEU A 624 -1.38 16.22 17.79
CA LEU A 624 -0.59 17.33 17.26
C LEU A 624 -1.08 18.66 17.84
N PRO A 625 -0.21 19.41 18.52
CA PRO A 625 -0.57 20.70 19.04
C PRO A 625 -0.94 21.66 17.90
N ALA A 626 -1.79 22.65 18.22
CA ALA A 626 -2.13 23.70 17.27
C ALA A 626 -0.85 24.40 16.75
N PRO A 627 -0.77 24.64 15.44
CA PRO A 627 0.41 25.27 14.87
C PRO A 627 0.60 26.68 15.39
N GLN A 628 1.86 27.06 15.62
CA GLN A 628 2.21 28.39 16.08
C GLN A 628 2.03 29.42 14.96
N THR A 629 1.32 30.49 15.24
CA THR A 629 1.12 31.62 14.31
C THR A 629 2.09 32.77 14.56
N THR A 630 2.91 32.69 15.61
CA THR A 630 3.85 33.73 16.02
C THR A 630 5.28 33.20 16.15
N ALA A 631 6.24 34.08 15.96
CA ALA A 631 7.66 33.83 16.14
C ALA A 631 8.29 34.83 17.10
N ARG A 632 9.30 34.43 17.85
CA ARG A 632 10.14 35.28 18.68
C ARG A 632 11.36 35.71 17.89
N PHE A 633 11.40 37.00 17.52
CA PHE A 633 12.54 37.60 16.86
C PHE A 633 13.59 38.04 17.88
N GLN A 634 14.86 37.73 17.58
CA GLN A 634 16.01 38.02 18.45
C GLN A 634 16.96 39.04 17.78
N ALA A 635 17.77 39.69 18.59
CA ALA A 635 18.70 40.74 18.12
C ALA A 635 19.85 40.19 17.27
N ASP A 636 20.13 38.91 17.36
CA ASP A 636 21.12 38.17 16.58
C ASP A 636 20.60 37.76 15.18
N LEU A 637 19.50 38.31 14.75
CA LEU A 637 18.82 38.01 13.46
C LEU A 637 18.23 36.61 13.37
N THR A 638 17.89 35.99 14.50
CA THR A 638 17.15 34.74 14.51
C THR A 638 15.66 34.95 14.81
N ALA A 639 14.83 34.07 14.24
CA ALA A 639 13.43 33.94 14.61
C ALA A 639 13.20 32.52 15.14
N VAL A 640 12.65 32.40 16.35
CA VAL A 640 12.40 31.14 17.04
C VAL A 640 10.90 30.88 17.08
N VAL A 641 10.47 29.71 16.58
CA VAL A 641 9.10 29.24 16.66
C VAL A 641 9.07 28.04 17.60
N ALA A 642 8.29 28.11 18.67
CA ALA A 642 8.20 27.06 19.68
C ALA A 642 7.20 25.97 19.22
N GLY A 643 7.66 24.95 18.53
CA GLY A 643 6.84 23.88 17.96
C GLY A 643 6.59 24.05 16.45
N ALA A 644 5.54 23.40 15.94
CA ALA A 644 5.19 23.44 14.52
C ALA A 644 4.65 24.83 14.14
N ALA A 645 5.24 25.46 13.12
CA ALA A 645 4.73 26.73 12.57
C ALA A 645 3.51 26.51 11.69
N ALA A 646 2.56 27.43 11.71
CA ALA A 646 1.50 27.50 10.72
C ALA A 646 2.10 27.74 9.31
N SER A 647 1.38 27.28 8.28
CA SER A 647 1.88 27.38 6.89
C SER A 647 2.19 28.81 6.50
N GLU A 648 1.33 29.77 6.88
CA GLU A 648 1.51 31.20 6.61
C GLU A 648 2.76 31.77 7.27
N LEU A 649 3.02 31.38 8.54
CA LEU A 649 4.24 31.76 9.24
C LEU A 649 5.49 31.12 8.59
N THR A 650 5.38 29.84 8.21
CA THR A 650 6.45 29.13 7.52
C THR A 650 6.78 29.79 6.18
N ASP A 651 5.77 30.16 5.39
CA ASP A 651 5.95 30.83 4.09
C ASP A 651 6.58 32.21 4.25
N LEU A 652 6.14 32.97 5.25
CA LEU A 652 6.72 34.28 5.56
C LEU A 652 8.20 34.17 5.97
N LEU A 653 8.52 33.26 6.88
CA LEU A 653 9.91 33.04 7.33
C LEU A 653 10.77 32.46 6.21
N ALA A 654 10.27 31.50 5.42
CA ALA A 654 11.00 30.94 4.29
C ALA A 654 11.30 31.96 3.19
N ALA A 655 10.46 33.00 3.03
CA ALA A 655 10.71 34.07 2.09
C ALA A 655 11.93 34.92 2.48
N CYS A 656 12.17 35.20 3.75
CA CYS A 656 13.20 36.15 4.21
C CYS A 656 14.27 35.56 5.14
N ALA A 657 14.20 34.26 5.47
CA ALA A 657 15.12 33.59 6.37
C ALA A 657 15.52 32.19 5.85
N GLU A 658 16.52 31.59 6.48
CA GLU A 658 16.98 30.22 6.27
C GLU A 658 16.81 29.43 7.55
N ARG A 659 16.31 28.18 7.45
CA ARG A 659 16.16 27.31 8.60
C ARG A 659 17.53 26.87 9.11
N GLU A 660 17.88 27.15 10.35
CA GLU A 660 19.19 26.88 10.94
C GLU A 660 19.20 25.60 11.79
N SER A 661 18.16 25.41 12.59
CA SER A 661 18.01 24.24 13.44
C SER A 661 16.56 23.86 13.63
N GLU A 662 16.35 22.56 13.93
CA GLU A 662 15.02 21.98 14.13
C GLU A 662 15.06 21.03 15.34
N GLY A 663 14.08 21.17 16.22
CA GLY A 663 13.92 20.39 17.43
C GLY A 663 12.59 20.76 18.10
N HIS A 664 12.57 20.87 19.44
CA HIS A 664 11.39 21.39 20.16
C HIS A 664 11.03 22.83 19.75
N ALA A 665 11.96 23.55 19.17
CA ALA A 665 11.76 24.84 18.53
C ALA A 665 12.49 24.87 17.19
N VAL A 666 11.91 25.57 16.21
CA VAL A 666 12.53 25.78 14.90
C VAL A 666 13.20 27.14 14.91
N VAL A 667 14.49 27.20 14.61
CA VAL A 667 15.25 28.43 14.52
C VAL A 667 15.46 28.79 13.05
N TRP A 668 15.09 30.01 12.71
CA TRP A 668 15.27 30.61 11.41
C TRP A 668 16.28 31.74 11.49
N ARG A 669 17.25 31.78 10.59
CA ARG A 669 18.24 32.87 10.49
C ARG A 669 17.91 33.80 9.32
N ILE A 670 17.73 35.07 9.64
CA ILE A 670 17.46 36.11 8.65
C ILE A 670 18.81 36.63 8.15
N THR A 671 19.06 36.44 6.86
CA THR A 671 20.33 36.85 6.24
C THR A 671 20.11 37.93 5.18
N PRO A 672 21.12 38.74 4.83
CA PRO A 672 21.00 39.71 3.73
C PRO A 672 20.64 39.03 2.41
N ALA A 673 21.15 37.82 2.16
CA ALA A 673 20.86 37.05 0.97
C ALA A 673 19.38 36.59 0.92
N ALA A 674 18.83 36.13 2.06
CA ALA A 674 17.44 35.71 2.13
C ALA A 674 16.49 36.89 1.97
N VAL A 675 16.77 38.05 2.62
CA VAL A 675 15.99 39.27 2.43
C VAL A 675 16.03 39.73 0.98
N ARG A 676 17.20 39.67 0.31
CA ARG A 676 17.31 39.99 -1.10
C ARG A 676 16.43 39.09 -1.97
N ARG A 677 16.43 37.77 -1.73
CA ARG A 677 15.53 36.82 -2.43
C ARG A 677 14.05 37.19 -2.23
N ALA A 678 13.66 37.64 -1.04
CA ALA A 678 12.30 38.11 -0.80
C ALA A 678 11.98 39.31 -1.68
N LEU A 679 12.85 40.31 -1.72
CA LEU A 679 12.68 41.50 -2.56
C LEU A 679 12.68 41.14 -4.07
N ASP A 680 13.55 40.22 -4.51
CA ASP A 680 13.58 39.71 -5.88
C ASP A 680 12.27 38.98 -6.27
N SER A 681 11.61 38.35 -5.28
CA SER A 681 10.32 37.69 -5.46
C SER A 681 9.12 38.64 -5.40
N GLY A 682 9.37 39.94 -5.25
CA GLY A 682 8.36 40.99 -5.28
C GLY A 682 7.80 41.44 -3.94
N TRP A 683 8.44 41.07 -2.83
CA TRP A 683 8.09 41.62 -1.54
C TRP A 683 8.55 43.10 -1.45
N ASP A 684 7.68 43.95 -0.91
CA ASP A 684 8.10 45.28 -0.48
C ASP A 684 8.69 45.26 0.93
N ALA A 685 9.69 46.07 1.19
CA ALA A 685 10.35 46.12 2.50
C ALA A 685 9.44 46.57 3.62
N ALA A 686 8.50 47.51 3.35
CA ALA A 686 7.54 47.98 4.32
C ALA A 686 6.51 46.87 4.64
N ASP A 687 6.01 46.17 3.61
CA ASP A 687 5.09 45.05 3.79
C ASP A 687 5.75 43.88 4.54
N LEU A 688 7.01 43.59 4.23
CA LEU A 688 7.78 42.53 4.92
C LEU A 688 7.95 42.86 6.40
N LEU A 689 8.31 44.11 6.71
CA LEU A 689 8.43 44.58 8.10
C LEU A 689 7.09 44.56 8.85
N ALA A 690 6.00 44.98 8.21
CA ALA A 690 4.67 44.96 8.77
C ALA A 690 4.25 43.52 9.10
N ARG A 691 4.36 42.59 8.15
CA ARG A 691 3.99 41.18 8.36
C ARG A 691 4.85 40.50 9.42
N LEU A 692 6.17 40.77 9.46
CA LEU A 692 7.02 40.25 10.54
C LEU A 692 6.65 40.81 11.90
N ALA A 693 6.22 42.06 11.98
CA ALA A 693 5.73 42.66 13.21
C ALA A 693 4.39 42.05 13.65
N ASP A 694 3.47 41.76 12.71
CA ASP A 694 2.18 41.14 12.99
C ASP A 694 2.33 39.71 13.58
N VAL A 695 3.34 38.95 13.15
CA VAL A 695 3.61 37.62 13.67
C VAL A 695 4.60 37.59 14.84
N SER A 696 4.98 38.74 15.37
CA SER A 696 5.87 38.83 16.53
C SER A 696 5.16 38.40 17.82
N GLU A 697 5.79 37.46 18.55
CA GLU A 697 5.25 36.91 19.79
C GLU A 697 4.89 38.02 20.83
N GLY A 698 3.64 38.06 21.25
CA GLY A 698 3.12 39.04 22.20
C GLY A 698 3.10 40.49 21.68
N GLY A 699 3.08 40.69 20.34
CA GLY A 699 3.07 42.01 19.73
C GLY A 699 4.32 42.85 20.00
N ARG A 700 5.44 42.21 20.30
CA ARG A 700 6.72 42.86 20.57
C ARG A 700 7.24 43.57 19.33
N PRO A 701 7.84 44.76 19.45
CA PRO A 701 8.47 45.42 18.32
C PRO A 701 9.64 44.56 17.78
N LEU A 702 9.84 44.58 16.48
CA LEU A 702 10.97 43.89 15.86
C LEU A 702 12.29 44.45 16.37
N PRO A 703 13.31 43.57 16.59
CA PRO A 703 14.66 44.02 16.96
C PRO A 703 15.20 45.03 15.96
N GLN A 704 15.85 46.08 16.47
CA GLN A 704 16.41 47.16 15.65
C GLN A 704 17.40 46.64 14.57
N PRO A 705 18.28 45.67 14.86
CA PRO A 705 19.18 45.10 13.85
C PRO A 705 18.43 44.46 12.67
N LEU A 706 17.32 43.78 12.94
CA LEU A 706 16.48 43.15 11.91
C LEU A 706 15.81 44.20 11.01
N ALA A 707 15.20 45.21 11.61
CA ALA A 707 14.58 46.28 10.85
C ALA A 707 15.59 47.08 10.00
N TYR A 708 16.81 47.25 10.55
CA TYR A 708 17.91 47.91 9.83
C TYR A 708 18.37 47.04 8.63
N LEU A 709 18.58 45.73 8.84
CA LEU A 709 19.00 44.80 7.79
C LEU A 709 18.03 44.84 6.59
N ILE A 710 16.72 44.76 6.84
CA ILE A 710 15.72 44.77 5.78
C ILE A 710 15.72 46.12 5.03
N LYS A 711 15.73 47.23 5.73
CA LYS A 711 15.79 48.56 5.14
C LYS A 711 17.07 48.80 4.33
N ASP A 712 18.23 48.38 4.83
CA ASP A 712 19.51 48.56 4.15
C ASP A 712 19.59 47.69 2.90
N THR A 713 19.12 46.44 2.99
CA THR A 713 19.05 45.54 1.82
C THR A 713 18.13 46.12 0.75
N ALA A 714 16.97 46.64 1.15
CA ALA A 714 16.05 47.30 0.20
C ALA A 714 16.61 48.56 -0.42
N ARG A 715 17.37 49.38 0.34
CA ARG A 715 18.04 50.58 -0.19
C ARG A 715 19.03 50.23 -1.30
N THR A 716 19.66 49.09 -1.25
CA THR A 716 20.62 48.64 -2.24
C THR A 716 20.02 47.80 -3.37
N HIS A 717 18.80 47.26 -3.13
CA HIS A 717 18.07 46.44 -4.09
C HIS A 717 17.57 47.28 -5.28
N GLY A 718 17.64 46.70 -6.45
CA GLY A 718 17.10 47.37 -7.66
C GLY A 718 17.92 48.53 -8.23
N ARG A 719 19.11 48.77 -7.67
CA ARG A 719 20.01 49.79 -8.27
C ARG A 719 20.47 49.44 -9.70
N MET A 720 20.46 48.14 -10.02
CA MET A 720 20.64 47.63 -11.38
C MET A 720 19.27 47.17 -11.93
N ARG A 721 19.01 47.54 -13.18
CA ARG A 721 17.82 47.10 -13.91
C ARG A 721 18.16 46.50 -15.25
N VAL A 722 17.57 45.39 -15.60
CA VAL A 722 17.70 44.74 -16.92
C VAL A 722 16.47 45.06 -17.73
N VAL A 723 16.65 45.71 -18.89
CA VAL A 723 15.55 46.13 -19.77
C VAL A 723 15.36 45.11 -20.89
N ARG A 724 14.15 44.61 -21.05
CA ARG A 724 13.84 43.45 -21.88
C ARG A 724 14.06 43.62 -23.37
N SER A 725 13.75 44.76 -23.98
CA SER A 725 13.70 44.90 -25.44
C SER A 725 15.06 44.81 -26.17
N ALA A 726 16.12 45.15 -25.48
CA ALA A 726 17.48 45.08 -25.99
C ALA A 726 18.43 44.42 -24.94
N CYS A 727 17.86 43.81 -23.91
CA CYS A 727 18.59 43.37 -22.73
C CYS A 727 19.60 44.43 -22.24
N CYS A 728 19.10 45.59 -21.88
CA CYS A 728 19.90 46.67 -21.32
C CYS A 728 20.03 46.51 -19.79
N ILE A 729 21.22 46.78 -19.28
CA ILE A 729 21.51 46.93 -17.88
C ILE A 729 21.68 48.42 -17.59
N ARG A 730 20.86 48.98 -16.73
CA ARG A 730 20.92 50.38 -16.31
C ARG A 730 21.24 50.47 -14.83
N SER A 731 22.14 51.37 -14.46
CA SER A 731 22.42 51.73 -13.07
C SER A 731 22.73 53.21 -12.96
N ASP A 732 22.25 53.85 -11.91
CA ASP A 732 22.60 55.23 -11.62
C ASP A 732 24.04 55.39 -11.06
N ASP A 733 24.68 54.27 -10.76
CA ASP A 733 26.05 54.16 -10.28
C ASP A 733 27.02 53.85 -11.46
N GLU A 734 27.73 54.89 -11.96
CA GLU A 734 28.66 54.76 -13.06
C GLU A 734 29.86 53.87 -12.74
N ALA A 735 30.27 53.80 -11.48
CA ALA A 735 31.39 52.94 -11.05
C ALA A 735 30.97 51.46 -11.17
N LEU A 736 29.75 51.13 -10.77
CA LEU A 736 29.17 49.80 -10.88
C LEU A 736 29.03 49.37 -12.34
N VAL A 737 28.60 50.28 -13.23
CA VAL A 737 28.49 49.98 -14.67
C VAL A 737 29.85 49.70 -15.29
N SER A 738 30.88 50.44 -14.83
CA SER A 738 32.28 50.23 -15.29
C SER A 738 32.85 48.90 -14.77
N GLU A 739 32.56 48.56 -13.54
CA GLU A 739 32.91 47.27 -12.93
C GLU A 739 32.26 46.09 -13.70
N LEU A 740 30.96 46.16 -13.97
CA LEU A 740 30.25 45.15 -14.74
C LEU A 740 30.83 44.93 -16.12
N ALA A 741 31.17 46.01 -16.82
CA ALA A 741 31.77 45.96 -18.14
C ALA A 741 33.16 45.30 -18.14
N ALA A 742 33.89 45.37 -17.03
CA ALA A 742 35.24 44.82 -16.88
C ALA A 742 35.24 43.41 -16.26
N ALA A 743 34.12 42.93 -15.71
CA ALA A 743 34.00 41.67 -14.98
C ALA A 743 34.21 40.46 -15.89
N ARG A 744 35.30 39.73 -15.75
CA ARG A 744 35.63 38.51 -16.51
C ARG A 744 34.57 37.45 -16.39
N ALA A 745 33.90 37.33 -15.25
CA ALA A 745 32.79 36.38 -15.02
C ALA A 745 31.58 36.63 -15.92
N LEU A 746 31.41 37.84 -16.40
CA LEU A 746 30.31 38.30 -17.25
C LEU A 746 30.68 38.38 -18.73
N ALA A 747 31.89 37.99 -19.13
CA ALA A 747 32.39 38.10 -20.49
C ALA A 747 31.48 37.37 -21.52
N LYS A 748 30.83 36.28 -21.12
CA LYS A 748 29.91 35.51 -21.96
C LYS A 748 28.61 36.27 -22.31
N LEU A 749 28.27 37.34 -21.59
CA LEU A 749 27.10 38.17 -21.84
C LEU A 749 27.30 39.14 -22.96
N GLY A 750 28.52 39.31 -23.47
CA GLY A 750 28.85 40.27 -24.49
C GLY A 750 28.49 41.70 -24.09
N LEU A 751 28.75 42.06 -22.82
CA LEU A 751 28.41 43.38 -22.29
C LEU A 751 29.12 44.50 -23.03
N ARG A 752 28.36 45.47 -23.49
CA ARG A 752 28.87 46.67 -24.14
C ARG A 752 28.29 47.90 -23.49
N ARG A 753 29.12 48.81 -23.02
CA ARG A 753 28.67 50.08 -22.44
C ARG A 753 28.20 51.01 -23.54
N ILE A 754 26.99 51.50 -23.41
CA ILE A 754 26.36 52.43 -24.35
C ILE A 754 26.15 53.84 -23.80
N ALA A 755 26.14 53.95 -22.45
CA ALA A 755 26.12 55.22 -21.75
C ALA A 755 26.87 55.07 -20.42
N PRO A 756 27.25 56.13 -19.71
CA PRO A 756 27.87 56.04 -18.40
C PRO A 756 27.11 55.13 -17.45
N THR A 757 25.77 55.14 -17.53
CA THR A 757 24.84 54.41 -16.69
C THR A 757 24.19 53.19 -17.36
N VAL A 758 24.57 52.81 -18.61
CA VAL A 758 23.84 51.78 -19.39
C VAL A 758 24.82 50.84 -20.10
N LEU A 759 24.59 49.53 -19.90
CA LEU A 759 25.20 48.45 -20.67
C LEU A 759 24.14 47.71 -21.49
N ILE A 760 24.50 47.15 -22.62
CA ILE A 760 23.71 46.20 -23.38
C ILE A 760 24.34 44.82 -23.29
N SER A 761 23.50 43.78 -23.25
CA SER A 761 23.89 42.37 -23.31
C SER A 761 23.42 41.76 -24.61
N THR A 762 24.21 40.84 -25.16
CA THR A 762 23.80 40.02 -26.31
C THR A 762 23.01 38.76 -25.87
N ALA A 763 22.95 38.49 -24.59
CA ALA A 763 22.20 37.40 -24.03
C ALA A 763 20.76 37.83 -23.66
N GLU A 764 19.85 36.83 -23.67
CA GLU A 764 18.45 37.04 -23.25
C GLU A 764 18.36 37.58 -21.83
N PRO A 765 17.29 38.33 -21.47
CA PRO A 765 17.13 38.94 -20.14
C PRO A 765 17.31 37.96 -18.98
N GLU A 766 16.72 36.75 -19.09
CA GLU A 766 16.80 35.72 -18.06
C GLU A 766 18.24 35.23 -17.87
N ALA A 767 18.97 34.97 -18.96
CA ALA A 767 20.35 34.54 -18.91
C ALA A 767 21.26 35.63 -18.34
N THR A 768 20.95 36.90 -18.67
CA THR A 768 21.69 38.06 -18.17
C THR A 768 21.47 38.23 -16.67
N LEU A 769 20.23 38.14 -16.19
CA LEU A 769 19.89 38.17 -14.78
C LEU A 769 20.58 37.06 -13.99
N ALA A 770 20.55 35.84 -14.51
CA ALA A 770 21.16 34.67 -13.85
C ALA A 770 22.68 34.84 -13.75
N ALA A 771 23.36 35.34 -14.81
CA ALA A 771 24.79 35.56 -14.78
C ALA A 771 25.20 36.68 -13.81
N LEU A 772 24.46 37.79 -13.78
CA LEU A 772 24.68 38.87 -12.84
C LEU A 772 24.51 38.43 -11.39
N ARG A 773 23.44 37.65 -11.09
CA ARG A 773 23.20 37.08 -9.78
C ARG A 773 24.31 36.09 -9.38
N SER A 774 24.77 35.25 -10.28
CA SER A 774 25.89 34.34 -10.06
C SER A 774 27.21 35.05 -9.78
N ALA A 775 27.37 36.23 -10.31
CA ALA A 775 28.55 37.08 -10.09
C ALA A 775 28.44 37.93 -8.82
N GLY A 776 27.33 37.78 -8.05
CA GLY A 776 27.14 38.46 -6.75
C GLY A 776 26.43 39.80 -6.81
N TYR A 777 25.91 40.18 -7.97
CA TYR A 777 25.11 41.41 -8.13
C TYR A 777 23.64 41.18 -7.87
N ALA A 778 22.85 42.22 -7.64
CA ALA A 778 21.40 42.15 -7.34
C ALA A 778 20.57 42.94 -8.41
N PRO A 779 20.47 42.44 -9.64
CA PRO A 779 19.66 43.06 -10.68
C PRO A 779 18.17 42.81 -10.46
N ALA A 780 17.33 43.80 -10.82
CA ALA A 780 15.88 43.65 -10.96
C ALA A 780 15.49 43.74 -12.45
N LEU A 781 14.44 42.99 -12.84
CA LEU A 781 13.88 43.06 -14.18
C LEU A 781 12.91 44.25 -14.27
N GLU A 782 13.04 45.09 -15.30
CA GLU A 782 12.16 46.21 -15.58
C GLU A 782 11.24 45.89 -16.77
N ALA A 783 9.93 46.14 -16.62
CA ALA A 783 8.96 45.98 -17.70
C ALA A 783 9.08 47.12 -18.73
N GLU A 784 8.49 46.96 -19.91
CA GLU A 784 8.46 48.00 -20.98
C GLU A 784 7.83 49.31 -20.50
N THR A 785 7.02 49.28 -19.46
CA THR A 785 6.40 50.44 -18.85
C THR A 785 7.28 51.16 -17.81
N GLY A 786 8.51 50.68 -17.58
CA GLY A 786 9.43 51.21 -16.57
C GLY A 786 9.13 50.69 -15.13
N THR A 787 8.17 49.81 -14.94
CA THR A 787 7.89 49.17 -13.66
C THR A 787 8.70 47.89 -13.50
N THR A 788 9.11 47.55 -12.27
CA THR A 788 9.83 46.33 -11.99
C THR A 788 8.91 45.12 -12.19
N VAL A 789 9.34 44.14 -13.02
CA VAL A 789 8.62 42.90 -13.23
C VAL A 789 8.94 41.95 -12.10
N ILE A 790 7.88 41.48 -11.42
CA ILE A 790 7.98 40.40 -10.45
C ILE A 790 8.13 39.08 -11.21
N GLU A 791 9.32 38.49 -11.14
CA GLU A 791 9.58 37.17 -11.67
C GLU A 791 8.98 36.09 -10.74
N LYS A 792 7.74 35.70 -11.03
CA LYS A 792 7.14 34.55 -10.33
C LYS A 792 7.78 33.30 -10.88
N ALA A 793 8.46 32.54 -10.02
CA ALA A 793 8.92 31.20 -10.36
C ALA A 793 7.72 30.39 -10.90
N ARG A 794 7.83 29.87 -12.11
CA ARG A 794 6.78 29.07 -12.73
C ARG A 794 6.63 27.77 -11.90
N ARG A 795 5.53 27.67 -11.20
CA ARG A 795 5.20 26.47 -10.40
C ARG A 795 4.73 25.38 -11.36
N GLU A 796 5.63 24.45 -11.71
CA GLU A 796 5.24 23.28 -12.47
C GLU A 796 4.42 22.35 -11.60
N ARG A 797 3.25 21.89 -12.10
CA ARG A 797 2.36 20.94 -11.44
C ARG A 797 2.02 19.82 -12.40
N GLY A 798 2.04 18.58 -11.88
CA GLY A 798 1.54 17.41 -12.59
C GLY A 798 0.02 17.27 -12.44
N PRO A 799 -0.63 16.51 -13.33
CA PRO A 799 -2.06 16.26 -13.24
C PRO A 799 -2.38 15.37 -12.03
N ASN A 800 -3.55 15.58 -11.40
CA ASN A 800 -4.07 14.67 -10.40
C ASN A 800 -4.43 13.34 -11.05
N ARG A 801 -4.04 12.22 -10.45
CA ARG A 801 -4.37 10.87 -10.93
C ARG A 801 -5.64 10.33 -10.31
N MET A 802 -5.90 10.70 -9.06
CA MET A 802 -7.08 10.24 -8.32
C MET A 802 -8.20 11.28 -8.35
N PRO A 803 -9.47 10.86 -8.43
CA PRO A 803 -10.60 11.77 -8.26
C PRO A 803 -10.51 12.42 -6.88
N SER A 804 -10.87 13.71 -6.79
CA SER A 804 -10.91 14.45 -5.53
C SER A 804 -11.87 13.78 -4.54
N LEU A 805 -11.42 13.50 -3.32
CA LEU A 805 -12.28 13.01 -2.24
C LEU A 805 -13.37 14.01 -1.86
N SER A 806 -13.25 15.28 -2.24
CA SER A 806 -14.10 16.39 -1.78
C SER A 806 -14.99 17.04 -2.85
N GLY A 807 -14.99 16.61 -4.14
CA GLY A 807 -15.59 17.48 -5.14
C GLY A 807 -16.22 16.91 -6.40
N ALA A 808 -15.97 15.68 -6.78
CA ALA A 808 -16.49 15.18 -8.03
C ALA A 808 -17.99 14.87 -7.96
N ARG A 809 -18.82 15.67 -8.62
CA ARG A 809 -20.19 15.28 -8.94
C ARG A 809 -20.15 14.02 -9.82
N PRO A 810 -20.91 12.96 -9.52
CA PRO A 810 -20.96 11.79 -10.37
C PRO A 810 -21.49 12.20 -11.75
N ARG A 811 -20.73 11.91 -12.81
CA ARG A 811 -21.32 11.89 -14.15
C ARG A 811 -22.36 10.78 -14.16
N HIS A 812 -23.60 11.11 -14.46
CA HIS A 812 -24.72 10.18 -14.55
C HIS A 812 -24.43 9.07 -15.58
N GLY A 813 -23.82 7.98 -15.13
CA GLY A 813 -23.90 6.69 -15.80
C GLY A 813 -25.14 5.96 -15.30
N LYS A 814 -25.96 5.43 -16.19
CA LYS A 814 -27.14 4.62 -15.87
C LYS A 814 -26.70 3.26 -15.29
N GLY A 815 -26.39 3.20 -14.00
CA GLY A 815 -26.11 1.97 -13.25
C GLY A 815 -26.21 2.22 -11.74
N PRO A 816 -26.46 1.20 -10.89
CA PRO A 816 -26.49 1.37 -9.45
C PRO A 816 -25.11 1.85 -8.98
N GLY A 817 -25.05 3.07 -8.50
CA GLY A 817 -23.80 3.77 -8.19
C GLY A 817 -23.12 3.34 -6.89
N THR A 818 -23.80 2.56 -6.01
CA THR A 818 -23.29 2.15 -4.70
C THR A 818 -23.81 0.75 -4.34
N ALA A 819 -23.11 0.05 -3.41
CA ALA A 819 -23.59 -1.23 -2.88
C ALA A 819 -24.97 -1.09 -2.24
N GLN A 820 -25.26 0.03 -1.59
CA GLN A 820 -26.55 0.34 -1.00
C GLN A 820 -27.66 0.48 -2.05
N SER A 821 -27.41 1.18 -3.15
CA SER A 821 -28.39 1.32 -4.23
C SER A 821 -28.63 -0.01 -4.95
N LEU A 822 -27.58 -0.83 -5.11
CA LEU A 822 -27.70 -2.17 -5.66
C LEU A 822 -28.49 -3.09 -4.72
N ALA A 823 -28.19 -3.08 -3.43
CA ALA A 823 -28.93 -3.84 -2.42
C ALA A 823 -30.43 -3.47 -2.43
N GLY A 824 -30.74 -2.18 -2.45
CA GLY A 824 -32.12 -1.69 -2.56
C GLY A 824 -32.83 -2.14 -3.84
N ALA A 825 -32.15 -2.07 -4.99
CA ALA A 825 -32.69 -2.51 -6.28
C ALA A 825 -32.96 -4.04 -6.31
N LEU A 826 -32.02 -4.83 -5.80
CA LEU A 826 -32.13 -6.30 -5.74
C LEU A 826 -33.29 -6.75 -4.83
N LEU A 827 -33.50 -6.07 -3.71
CA LEU A 827 -34.58 -6.38 -2.80
C LEU A 827 -35.94 -5.86 -3.29
N ALA A 828 -35.98 -4.78 -4.08
CA ALA A 828 -37.22 -4.27 -4.70
C ALA A 828 -37.67 -5.11 -5.89
N GLY A 829 -36.77 -5.82 -6.54
CA GLY A 829 -37.07 -6.72 -7.66
C GLY A 829 -37.55 -8.14 -7.25
N ARG A 830 -37.97 -8.34 -5.99
CA ARG A 830 -38.48 -9.60 -5.44
C ARG A 830 -39.67 -10.14 -6.16
#